data_38a01feb2f32a514a812c0b5948d31ff
#
_entry.id   38a01feb2f32a514a812c0b5948d31ff
#
_cell.length_a   1.000
_cell.length_b   1.000
_cell.length_c   1.000
_cell.angle_alpha   90.00
_cell.angle_beta   90.00
_cell.angle_gamma   90.00
#
_symmetry.space_group_name_H-M   'P 1'
#
loop_
_entity.id
_entity.type
_entity.pdbx_description
1 polymer ?
#
loop_
_entity_poly.entity_id
_entity_poly.type
_entity_poly.pdbx_seq_one_letter_code
_entity_poly.pdbx_strand_id
1 'polypeptide(L)'
;MDIAAHLRKRGITLTPSQLQGLSPDPRPTLLLAVPGSGKTTVLVARAAALSSAGIPAEKVLNLTFSRSSASDMSRRFSELFGELFPKPPRFSTVHSFCFTLLREFSRQTGRPLPTLTGSDGVPSSSALLRRAAGQLSDAFVDEEILEELESALGYAKNRLLPPEEIPLGASPAFPKIRARYEAEKRAEKLMDYDDMPLFTLQILKSRPAFLEAVRSRFSRINVDEAQDLSPAQHALLQLLSPKGQGLFLVGDEDQSIYGFRGASPEELLRFAESFPGAQVLKMEDSFRSRPEILSCSSTFISLCPQRYDKRPIPRREKGGLVQQVFPRSMEDALAETAALLKECTGRSVGVLFRNNLSIGPLALFLTERQIPFRAQPEPSTLCRGPIAQQAAFLRLCARPYDLDAFRLLRFPGELSGELFEDVILRADGCTPVSELLRAAASRHPDSGPARKLSGLLKSCKDGTPGRNLEIFEQRTLLGSRILTRLTKSDATLRLLEEQFRFFCRRSHTYDELECQLKQSGSPVPFRPEEASVTLSTIHGAKGLEYDVVLLMDAFDGILPGRTALEDLTLRCPEAYYEEMRLFYVAATRARERLILFSPPKNAAHLRDSRFFHDFFRHTGNPPPALSVPPGTRITHKTFGSGTVEQQGGDTLEIRFSDGSLRKLSAAYCVRHHLIVQ
;
A
#
# COMPACT_ATOMS: atom_id res chain seq x y z
N MET A 1 35.60 -10.89 -24.03
CA MET A 1 35.14 -9.53 -24.45
C MET A 1 34.93 -8.65 -23.22
N ASP A 2 35.34 -7.40 -23.25
CA ASP A 2 35.15 -6.47 -22.12
C ASP A 2 33.77 -5.81 -22.20
N ILE A 3 32.82 -6.26 -21.37
CA ILE A 3 31.46 -5.77 -21.29
C ILE A 3 31.44 -4.29 -20.80
N ALA A 4 32.33 -3.91 -19.89
CA ALA A 4 32.43 -2.55 -19.41
C ALA A 4 32.87 -1.57 -20.52
N ALA A 5 33.83 -1.99 -21.35
CA ALA A 5 34.23 -1.20 -22.51
C ALA A 5 33.11 -1.07 -23.56
N HIS A 6 32.30 -2.12 -23.77
CA HIS A 6 31.14 -2.09 -24.65
C HIS A 6 30.06 -1.11 -24.14
N LEU A 7 29.72 -1.14 -22.85
CA LEU A 7 28.76 -0.21 -22.22
C LEU A 7 29.24 1.23 -22.29
N ARG A 8 30.56 1.47 -22.10
CA ARG A 8 31.14 2.82 -22.20
C ARG A 8 30.97 3.40 -23.62
N LYS A 9 31.10 2.60 -24.67
CA LYS A 9 30.83 3.05 -26.04
C LYS A 9 29.37 3.45 -26.27
N ARG A 10 28.46 2.93 -25.47
CA ARG A 10 27.01 3.26 -25.45
C ARG A 10 26.64 4.34 -24.43
N GLY A 11 27.62 5.04 -23.86
CA GLY A 11 27.42 6.13 -22.89
C GLY A 11 27.14 5.68 -21.47
N ILE A 12 27.29 4.38 -21.14
CA ILE A 12 27.06 3.84 -19.80
C ILE A 12 28.42 3.54 -19.15
N THR A 13 28.77 4.33 -18.14
CA THR A 13 29.99 4.12 -17.35
C THR A 13 29.63 3.50 -16.02
N LEU A 14 30.18 2.30 -15.76
CA LEU A 14 29.98 1.59 -14.51
C LEU A 14 30.96 2.06 -13.43
N THR A 15 30.50 2.20 -12.20
CA THR A 15 31.34 2.47 -11.03
C THR A 15 32.16 1.23 -10.65
N PRO A 16 33.23 1.40 -9.83
CA PRO A 16 34.00 0.24 -9.34
C PRO A 16 33.15 -0.81 -8.62
N SER A 17 32.17 -0.38 -7.82
CA SER A 17 31.24 -1.29 -7.12
C SER A 17 30.29 -2.03 -8.09
N GLN A 18 29.80 -1.37 -9.14
CA GLN A 18 29.00 -2.01 -10.19
C GLN A 18 29.85 -3.02 -11.00
N LEU A 19 31.12 -2.73 -11.28
CA LEU A 19 32.05 -3.63 -11.96
C LEU A 19 32.29 -4.93 -11.18
N GLN A 20 32.38 -4.85 -9.84
CA GLN A 20 32.50 -6.04 -8.99
C GLN A 20 31.28 -6.98 -9.17
N GLY A 21 30.08 -6.42 -9.38
CA GLY A 21 28.86 -7.19 -9.65
C GLY A 21 28.88 -7.98 -10.96
N LEU A 22 29.80 -7.69 -11.90
CA LEU A 22 29.93 -8.41 -13.16
C LEU A 22 30.82 -9.65 -13.08
N SER A 23 31.50 -9.88 -11.94
CA SER A 23 32.45 -10.99 -11.78
C SER A 23 31.80 -12.34 -12.06
N PRO A 24 32.38 -13.22 -12.89
CA PRO A 24 31.88 -14.57 -13.16
C PRO A 24 32.13 -15.55 -12.01
N ASP A 25 32.70 -15.10 -10.89
CA ASP A 25 32.98 -15.91 -9.70
C ASP A 25 31.73 -16.70 -9.25
N PRO A 26 31.83 -18.02 -9.04
CA PRO A 26 30.71 -18.83 -8.63
C PRO A 26 30.38 -18.74 -7.13
N ARG A 27 31.16 -18.02 -6.33
CA ARG A 27 30.85 -17.86 -4.90
C ARG A 27 29.47 -17.25 -4.68
N PRO A 28 28.74 -17.68 -3.63
CA PRO A 28 27.51 -17.03 -3.26
C PRO A 28 27.75 -15.52 -3.07
N THR A 29 27.01 -14.70 -3.75
CA THR A 29 27.21 -13.24 -3.69
C THR A 29 25.90 -12.53 -3.43
N LEU A 30 25.89 -11.65 -2.44
CA LEU A 30 24.84 -10.68 -2.18
C LEU A 30 25.36 -9.31 -2.59
N LEU A 31 24.65 -8.65 -3.50
CA LEU A 31 24.89 -7.28 -3.92
C LEU A 31 23.85 -6.37 -3.28
N LEU A 32 24.21 -5.68 -2.21
CA LEU A 32 23.39 -4.67 -1.57
C LEU A 32 23.41 -3.39 -2.39
N ALA A 33 22.25 -2.87 -2.74
CA ALA A 33 22.14 -1.83 -3.74
C ALA A 33 21.16 -0.74 -3.31
N VAL A 34 21.65 0.43 -2.93
CA VAL A 34 20.80 1.57 -2.54
C VAL A 34 19.87 2.04 -3.68
N PRO A 35 18.77 2.77 -3.37
CA PRO A 35 17.90 3.30 -4.40
C PRO A 35 18.65 4.14 -5.44
N GLY A 36 18.39 3.85 -6.73
CA GLY A 36 19.03 4.57 -7.83
C GLY A 36 20.50 4.18 -8.10
N SER A 37 21.00 3.08 -7.54
CA SER A 37 22.38 2.60 -7.76
C SER A 37 22.59 1.80 -9.06
N GLY A 38 21.53 1.62 -9.87
CA GLY A 38 21.63 0.92 -11.14
C GLY A 38 21.56 -0.60 -11.05
N LYS A 39 20.87 -1.18 -10.07
CA LYS A 39 20.66 -2.64 -9.87
C LYS A 39 20.37 -3.38 -11.18
N THR A 40 19.34 -2.94 -11.90
CA THR A 40 18.90 -3.59 -13.15
C THR A 40 19.98 -3.54 -14.23
N THR A 41 20.70 -2.41 -14.34
CA THR A 41 21.82 -2.28 -15.28
C THR A 41 22.93 -3.28 -14.98
N VAL A 42 23.27 -3.44 -13.69
CA VAL A 42 24.31 -4.41 -13.26
C VAL A 42 23.86 -5.84 -13.56
N LEU A 43 22.61 -6.22 -13.26
CA LEU A 43 22.10 -7.57 -13.54
C LEU A 43 22.09 -7.90 -15.04
N VAL A 44 21.65 -6.97 -15.86
CA VAL A 44 21.64 -7.14 -17.32
C VAL A 44 23.07 -7.23 -17.88
N ALA A 45 23.98 -6.37 -17.37
CA ALA A 45 25.39 -6.40 -17.74
C ALA A 45 26.11 -7.68 -17.25
N ARG A 46 25.76 -8.16 -16.04
CA ARG A 46 26.27 -9.43 -15.49
C ARG A 46 25.87 -10.61 -16.38
N ALA A 47 24.61 -10.67 -16.83
CA ALA A 47 24.16 -11.72 -17.71
C ALA A 47 24.99 -11.77 -19.00
N ALA A 48 25.33 -10.61 -19.59
CA ALA A 48 26.24 -10.49 -20.72
C ALA A 48 27.69 -10.87 -20.36
N ALA A 49 28.18 -10.46 -19.17
CA ALA A 49 29.53 -10.80 -18.71
C ALA A 49 29.70 -12.31 -18.48
N LEU A 50 28.70 -12.99 -17.97
CA LEU A 50 28.69 -14.46 -17.83
C LEU A 50 28.76 -15.13 -19.22
N SER A 51 28.00 -14.66 -20.19
CA SER A 51 28.05 -15.16 -21.57
C SER A 51 29.43 -14.89 -22.20
N SER A 52 30.01 -13.72 -21.97
CA SER A 52 31.36 -13.38 -22.42
C SER A 52 32.45 -14.25 -21.79
N ALA A 53 32.24 -14.71 -20.56
CA ALA A 53 33.12 -15.64 -19.84
C ALA A 53 32.94 -17.10 -20.27
N GLY A 54 32.16 -17.37 -21.31
CA GLY A 54 31.96 -18.73 -21.89
C GLY A 54 30.85 -19.53 -21.19
N ILE A 55 30.04 -18.91 -20.33
CA ILE A 55 28.88 -19.58 -19.71
C ILE A 55 27.69 -19.45 -20.67
N PRO A 56 27.16 -20.59 -21.19
CA PRO A 56 26.03 -20.56 -22.12
C PRO A 56 24.81 -19.85 -21.53
N ALA A 57 24.11 -19.07 -22.35
CA ALA A 57 22.95 -18.28 -21.89
C ALA A 57 21.86 -19.15 -21.25
N GLU A 58 21.64 -20.35 -21.76
CA GLU A 58 20.70 -21.34 -21.21
C GLU A 58 21.10 -21.91 -19.85
N LYS A 59 22.37 -21.74 -19.43
CA LYS A 59 22.87 -22.11 -18.09
C LYS A 59 22.73 -20.99 -17.07
N VAL A 60 22.22 -19.83 -17.47
CA VAL A 60 22.01 -18.67 -16.61
C VAL A 60 20.50 -18.46 -16.40
N LEU A 61 20.06 -18.61 -15.16
CA LEU A 61 18.69 -18.33 -14.76
C LEU A 61 18.64 -16.95 -14.10
N ASN A 62 17.86 -16.02 -14.67
CA ASN A 62 17.63 -14.70 -14.09
C ASN A 62 16.19 -14.63 -13.59
N LEU A 63 16.04 -14.46 -12.27
CA LEU A 63 14.75 -14.39 -11.59
C LEU A 63 14.49 -12.97 -11.09
N THR A 64 13.24 -12.56 -11.15
CA THR A 64 12.77 -11.27 -10.64
C THR A 64 11.38 -11.42 -10.01
N PHE A 65 10.94 -10.38 -9.30
CA PHE A 65 9.66 -10.39 -8.60
C PHE A 65 8.46 -10.22 -9.56
N SER A 66 8.54 -9.32 -10.54
CA SER A 66 7.40 -8.97 -11.41
C SER A 66 7.60 -9.33 -12.87
N ARG A 67 6.48 -9.56 -13.59
CA ARG A 67 6.49 -9.80 -15.04
C ARG A 67 7.01 -8.57 -15.81
N SER A 68 6.67 -7.37 -15.35
CA SER A 68 7.16 -6.12 -15.96
C SER A 68 8.67 -5.99 -15.84
N SER A 69 9.25 -6.30 -14.68
CA SER A 69 10.71 -6.30 -14.50
C SER A 69 11.40 -7.33 -15.39
N ALA A 70 10.85 -8.54 -15.50
CA ALA A 70 11.40 -9.58 -16.41
C ALA A 70 11.39 -9.12 -17.87
N SER A 71 10.29 -8.50 -18.32
CA SER A 71 10.16 -7.96 -19.68
C SER A 71 11.13 -6.79 -19.92
N ASP A 72 11.24 -5.86 -18.95
CA ASP A 72 12.16 -4.72 -19.06
C ASP A 72 13.63 -5.17 -19.13
N MET A 73 14.03 -6.12 -18.28
CA MET A 73 15.38 -6.69 -18.33
C MET A 73 15.67 -7.39 -19.66
N SER A 74 14.72 -8.16 -20.18
CA SER A 74 14.86 -8.83 -21.48
C SER A 74 15.01 -7.81 -22.61
N ARG A 75 14.19 -6.77 -22.62
CA ARG A 75 14.27 -5.68 -23.59
C ARG A 75 15.61 -4.96 -23.51
N ARG A 76 16.04 -4.56 -22.30
CA ARG A 76 17.34 -3.88 -22.09
C ARG A 76 18.52 -4.75 -22.49
N PHE A 77 18.46 -6.06 -22.22
CA PHE A 77 19.50 -6.98 -22.67
C PHE A 77 19.60 -6.97 -24.18
N SER A 78 18.47 -7.08 -24.87
CA SER A 78 18.42 -7.07 -26.35
C SER A 78 18.93 -5.74 -26.93
N GLU A 79 18.55 -4.62 -26.35
CA GLU A 79 18.99 -3.27 -26.77
C GLU A 79 20.50 -3.05 -26.57
N LEU A 80 21.04 -3.51 -25.44
CA LEU A 80 22.45 -3.27 -25.10
C LEU A 80 23.40 -4.33 -25.68
N PHE A 81 22.95 -5.58 -25.78
CA PHE A 81 23.84 -6.72 -26.05
C PHE A 81 23.34 -7.65 -27.15
N GLY A 82 22.17 -7.40 -27.75
CA GLY A 82 21.57 -8.27 -28.77
C GLY A 82 22.47 -8.52 -29.99
N GLU A 83 23.26 -7.52 -30.37
CA GLU A 83 24.26 -7.67 -31.47
C GLU A 83 25.37 -8.67 -31.11
N LEU A 84 25.73 -8.75 -29.81
CA LEU A 84 26.82 -9.62 -29.33
C LEU A 84 26.32 -11.02 -28.96
N PHE A 85 25.10 -11.10 -28.46
CA PHE A 85 24.47 -12.32 -27.96
C PHE A 85 23.06 -12.45 -28.54
N PRO A 86 22.91 -13.03 -29.76
CA PRO A 86 21.62 -13.16 -30.42
C PRO A 86 20.60 -14.03 -29.65
N LYS A 87 21.09 -14.92 -28.79
CA LYS A 87 20.26 -15.71 -27.89
C LYS A 87 20.34 -15.11 -26.49
N PRO A 88 19.33 -14.32 -26.06
CA PRO A 88 19.34 -13.73 -24.73
C PRO A 88 19.17 -14.80 -23.64
N PRO A 89 19.74 -14.59 -22.46
CA PRO A 89 19.45 -15.44 -21.31
C PRO A 89 17.98 -15.28 -20.89
N ARG A 90 17.46 -16.30 -20.23
CA ARG A 90 16.06 -16.29 -19.77
C ARG A 90 15.90 -15.35 -18.58
N PHE A 91 14.99 -14.39 -18.69
CA PHE A 91 14.47 -13.59 -17.58
C PHE A 91 13.05 -14.06 -17.24
N SER A 92 12.77 -14.34 -15.98
CA SER A 92 11.51 -14.95 -15.57
C SER A 92 11.15 -14.53 -14.14
N THR A 93 9.86 -14.53 -13.79
CA THR A 93 9.48 -14.45 -12.39
C THR A 93 9.66 -15.81 -11.72
N VAL A 94 9.82 -15.81 -10.38
CA VAL A 94 9.90 -17.07 -9.60
C VAL A 94 8.67 -17.94 -9.85
N HIS A 95 7.45 -17.36 -9.88
CA HIS A 95 6.21 -18.09 -10.15
C HIS A 95 6.19 -18.69 -11.57
N SER A 96 6.61 -17.94 -12.60
CA SER A 96 6.68 -18.46 -13.96
C SER A 96 7.72 -19.59 -14.10
N PHE A 97 8.81 -19.51 -13.36
CA PHE A 97 9.81 -20.58 -13.28
C PHE A 97 9.21 -21.83 -12.62
N CYS A 98 8.56 -21.68 -11.44
CA CYS A 98 7.87 -22.77 -10.75
C CYS A 98 6.82 -23.43 -11.66
N PHE A 99 5.98 -22.64 -12.31
CA PHE A 99 4.95 -23.16 -13.22
C PHE A 99 5.55 -23.94 -14.38
N THR A 100 6.71 -23.51 -14.93
CA THR A 100 7.43 -24.25 -15.97
C THR A 100 7.87 -25.62 -15.46
N LEU A 101 8.43 -25.70 -14.25
CA LEU A 101 8.85 -26.97 -13.64
C LEU A 101 7.67 -27.90 -13.35
N LEU A 102 6.55 -27.35 -12.85
CA LEU A 102 5.33 -28.12 -12.60
C LEU A 102 4.77 -28.72 -13.90
N ARG A 103 4.74 -27.94 -14.99
CA ARG A 103 4.32 -28.44 -16.32
C ARG A 103 5.24 -29.53 -16.85
N GLU A 104 6.52 -29.39 -16.65
CA GLU A 104 7.50 -30.38 -17.06
C GLU A 104 7.34 -31.68 -16.29
N PHE A 105 7.21 -31.59 -14.95
CA PHE A 105 6.95 -32.74 -14.10
C PHE A 105 5.64 -33.45 -14.47
N SER A 106 4.58 -32.70 -14.74
CA SER A 106 3.30 -33.23 -15.22
C SER A 106 3.47 -34.04 -16.52
N ARG A 107 4.20 -33.51 -17.50
CA ARG A 107 4.49 -34.22 -18.78
C ARG A 107 5.31 -35.47 -18.57
N GLN A 108 6.33 -35.44 -17.70
CA GLN A 108 7.20 -36.60 -17.47
C GLN A 108 6.47 -37.72 -16.73
N THR A 109 5.53 -37.39 -15.86
CA THR A 109 4.84 -38.35 -15.00
C THR A 109 3.47 -38.76 -15.52
N GLY A 110 2.94 -38.06 -16.55
CA GLY A 110 1.55 -38.25 -17.03
C GLY A 110 0.48 -37.77 -16.02
N ARG A 111 0.87 -37.16 -14.89
CA ARG A 111 -0.09 -36.67 -13.89
C ARG A 111 -0.58 -35.27 -14.31
N PRO A 112 -1.91 -35.05 -14.41
CA PRO A 112 -2.44 -33.77 -14.79
C PRO A 112 -2.07 -32.69 -13.76
N LEU A 113 -1.68 -31.51 -14.25
CA LEU A 113 -1.46 -30.36 -13.40
C LEU A 113 -2.81 -29.81 -12.90
N PRO A 114 -2.94 -29.46 -11.61
CA PRO A 114 -4.14 -28.76 -11.13
C PRO A 114 -4.41 -27.48 -11.92
N THR A 115 -5.68 -27.16 -12.13
CA THR A 115 -6.09 -25.94 -12.84
C THR A 115 -5.92 -24.72 -11.95
N LEU A 116 -5.46 -23.60 -12.53
CA LEU A 116 -5.28 -22.37 -11.79
C LEU A 116 -6.66 -21.74 -11.45
N THR A 117 -6.85 -21.35 -10.18
CA THR A 117 -8.06 -20.61 -9.75
C THR A 117 -8.20 -19.30 -10.52
N GLY A 118 -9.45 -18.92 -10.84
CA GLY A 118 -9.74 -17.71 -11.60
C GLY A 118 -9.45 -17.80 -13.11
N SER A 119 -9.12 -19.00 -13.64
CA SER A 119 -9.13 -19.25 -15.09
C SER A 119 -10.56 -19.31 -15.63
N ASP A 120 -10.74 -19.21 -16.95
CA ASP A 120 -12.06 -19.23 -17.58
C ASP A 120 -12.92 -20.43 -17.11
N GLY A 121 -14.08 -20.16 -16.53
CA GLY A 121 -14.99 -21.15 -15.99
C GLY A 121 -14.58 -21.80 -14.66
N VAL A 122 -13.49 -21.32 -14.04
CA VAL A 122 -12.96 -21.86 -12.78
C VAL A 122 -13.17 -20.84 -11.64
N PRO A 123 -13.64 -21.26 -10.45
CA PRO A 123 -13.80 -20.35 -9.33
C PRO A 123 -12.51 -19.62 -8.98
N SER A 124 -12.63 -18.34 -8.62
CA SER A 124 -11.50 -17.56 -8.08
C SER A 124 -11.13 -18.03 -6.67
N SER A 125 -9.93 -17.72 -6.22
CA SER A 125 -9.51 -17.96 -4.82
C SER A 125 -10.46 -17.30 -3.83
N SER A 126 -10.92 -16.07 -4.11
CA SER A 126 -11.91 -15.34 -3.31
C SER A 126 -13.23 -16.07 -3.22
N ALA A 127 -13.74 -16.63 -4.32
CA ALA A 127 -14.99 -17.38 -4.35
C ALA A 127 -14.91 -18.67 -3.52
N LEU A 128 -13.80 -19.41 -3.62
CA LEU A 128 -13.53 -20.61 -2.82
C LEU A 128 -13.43 -20.26 -1.33
N LEU A 129 -12.71 -19.19 -1.01
CA LEU A 129 -12.50 -18.75 0.37
C LEU A 129 -13.79 -18.26 1.01
N ARG A 130 -14.64 -17.55 0.25
CA ARG A 130 -15.98 -17.15 0.68
C ARG A 130 -16.87 -18.35 1.00
N ARG A 131 -16.84 -19.40 0.16
CA ARG A 131 -17.54 -20.67 0.43
C ARG A 131 -17.03 -21.34 1.70
N ALA A 132 -15.71 -21.46 1.84
CA ALA A 132 -15.08 -22.09 3.00
C ALA A 132 -15.39 -21.36 4.31
N ALA A 133 -15.39 -20.04 4.31
CA ALA A 133 -15.72 -19.20 5.47
C ALA A 133 -17.23 -19.23 5.80
N GLY A 134 -18.10 -19.10 4.79
CA GLY A 134 -19.56 -19.08 4.96
C GLY A 134 -20.16 -20.39 5.49
N GLN A 135 -19.48 -21.53 5.31
CA GLN A 135 -19.92 -22.81 5.86
C GLN A 135 -19.53 -23.01 7.34
N LEU A 136 -18.64 -22.19 7.87
CA LEU A 136 -18.14 -22.27 9.24
C LEU A 136 -18.72 -21.19 10.17
N SER A 137 -19.44 -20.23 9.62
CA SER A 137 -20.04 -19.12 10.34
C SER A 137 -21.35 -18.73 9.67
N ASP A 138 -22.43 -18.59 10.45
CA ASP A 138 -23.69 -17.98 9.98
C ASP A 138 -23.55 -16.47 9.72
N ALA A 139 -22.37 -15.90 9.98
CA ALA A 139 -22.08 -14.50 9.72
C ALA A 139 -21.85 -14.29 8.22
N PHE A 140 -22.41 -13.20 7.69
CA PHE A 140 -22.15 -12.77 6.33
C PHE A 140 -20.67 -12.42 6.18
N VAL A 141 -20.00 -13.07 5.24
CA VAL A 141 -18.58 -12.79 4.88
C VAL A 141 -18.58 -11.60 3.92
N ASP A 142 -18.33 -10.43 4.44
CA ASP A 142 -18.17 -9.22 3.64
C ASP A 142 -16.81 -9.19 2.93
N GLU A 143 -16.61 -8.18 2.10
CA GLU A 143 -15.40 -8.04 1.29
C GLU A 143 -14.15 -7.77 2.14
N GLU A 144 -14.30 -7.06 3.26
CA GLU A 144 -13.21 -6.74 4.19
C GLU A 144 -12.66 -8.01 4.86
N ILE A 145 -13.55 -8.84 5.39
CA ILE A 145 -13.20 -10.14 5.96
C ILE A 145 -12.53 -11.05 4.92
N LEU A 146 -13.00 -10.99 3.68
CA LEU A 146 -12.44 -11.79 2.59
C LEU A 146 -11.02 -11.34 2.23
N GLU A 147 -10.76 -10.04 2.12
CA GLU A 147 -9.43 -9.47 1.89
C GLU A 147 -8.45 -9.85 3.02
N GLU A 148 -8.90 -9.80 4.29
CA GLU A 148 -8.11 -10.24 5.45
C GLU A 148 -7.76 -11.74 5.37
N LEU A 149 -8.73 -12.59 5.03
CA LEU A 149 -8.52 -14.02 4.89
C LEU A 149 -7.58 -14.37 3.73
N GLU A 150 -7.70 -13.69 2.59
CA GLU A 150 -6.79 -13.85 1.45
C GLU A 150 -5.35 -13.46 1.81
N SER A 151 -5.19 -12.32 2.48
CA SER A 151 -3.89 -11.87 2.96
C SER A 151 -3.27 -12.86 3.94
N ALA A 152 -4.04 -13.32 4.93
CA ALA A 152 -3.59 -14.31 5.91
C ALA A 152 -3.22 -15.64 5.26
N LEU A 153 -3.98 -16.10 4.25
CA LEU A 153 -3.71 -17.34 3.52
C LEU A 153 -2.41 -17.24 2.71
N GLY A 154 -2.23 -16.17 1.96
CA GLY A 154 -1.01 -15.90 1.19
C GLY A 154 0.21 -15.81 2.12
N TYR A 155 0.09 -15.05 3.22
CA TYR A 155 1.14 -14.95 4.23
C TYR A 155 1.53 -16.32 4.80
N ALA A 156 0.53 -17.12 5.25
CA ALA A 156 0.79 -18.43 5.83
C ALA A 156 1.50 -19.39 4.86
N LYS A 157 1.11 -19.39 3.58
CA LYS A 157 1.74 -20.20 2.53
C LYS A 157 3.17 -19.76 2.25
N ASN A 158 3.38 -18.48 2.03
CA ASN A 158 4.69 -17.91 1.69
C ASN A 158 5.70 -18.03 2.84
N ARG A 159 5.23 -17.96 4.10
CA ARG A 159 6.05 -18.15 5.31
C ARG A 159 6.22 -19.61 5.70
N LEU A 160 5.60 -20.55 4.99
CA LEU A 160 5.60 -22.00 5.31
C LEU A 160 5.03 -22.30 6.71
N LEU A 161 4.04 -21.51 7.18
CA LEU A 161 3.46 -21.71 8.50
C LEU A 161 2.72 -23.06 8.59
N PRO A 162 2.84 -23.77 9.71
CA PRO A 162 2.04 -24.96 10.00
C PRO A 162 0.54 -24.69 9.81
N PRO A 163 -0.28 -25.74 9.49
CA PRO A 163 -1.71 -25.57 9.25
C PRO A 163 -2.49 -24.96 10.43
N GLU A 164 -2.04 -25.23 11.65
CA GLU A 164 -2.64 -24.79 12.93
C GLU A 164 -2.21 -23.39 13.35
N GLU A 165 -1.15 -22.84 12.76
CA GLU A 165 -0.63 -21.53 13.13
C GLU A 165 -1.49 -20.41 12.53
N ILE A 166 -1.82 -19.45 13.38
CA ILE A 166 -2.65 -18.30 13.04
C ILE A 166 -1.72 -17.10 12.75
N PRO A 167 -1.73 -16.53 11.53
CA PRO A 167 -1.03 -15.31 11.25
C PRO A 167 -1.49 -14.17 12.16
N LEU A 168 -0.58 -13.26 12.49
CA LEU A 168 -0.89 -12.11 13.32
C LEU A 168 -2.05 -11.28 12.72
N GLY A 169 -3.04 -10.96 13.54
CA GLY A 169 -4.23 -10.22 13.12
C GLY A 169 -5.33 -11.07 12.44
N ALA A 170 -5.04 -12.34 12.11
CA ALA A 170 -6.06 -13.21 11.51
C ALA A 170 -7.07 -13.75 12.54
N SER A 171 -8.27 -14.07 12.06
CA SER A 171 -9.34 -14.64 12.87
C SER A 171 -8.93 -15.97 13.55
N PRO A 172 -9.33 -16.24 14.79
CA PRO A 172 -9.16 -17.54 15.44
C PRO A 172 -9.76 -18.72 14.64
N ALA A 173 -10.73 -18.47 13.76
CA ALA A 173 -11.31 -19.48 12.88
C ALA A 173 -10.42 -19.79 11.66
N PHE A 174 -9.36 -19.03 11.42
CA PHE A 174 -8.49 -19.13 10.25
C PHE A 174 -7.99 -20.57 9.97
N PRO A 175 -7.49 -21.35 10.94
CA PRO A 175 -7.03 -22.73 10.66
C PRO A 175 -8.11 -23.62 10.06
N LYS A 176 -9.36 -23.49 10.55
CA LYS A 176 -10.50 -24.25 10.03
C LYS A 176 -10.88 -23.82 8.62
N ILE A 177 -10.90 -22.50 8.39
CA ILE A 177 -11.17 -21.90 7.07
C ILE A 177 -10.11 -22.33 6.07
N ARG A 178 -8.82 -22.21 6.43
CA ARG A 178 -7.69 -22.69 5.63
C ARG A 178 -7.80 -24.18 5.27
N ALA A 179 -8.07 -25.03 6.27
CA ALA A 179 -8.22 -26.47 6.05
C ALA A 179 -9.36 -26.78 5.05
N ARG A 180 -10.50 -26.09 5.17
CA ARG A 180 -11.64 -26.23 4.27
C ARG A 180 -11.32 -25.77 2.86
N TYR A 181 -10.74 -24.58 2.72
CA TYR A 181 -10.28 -24.03 1.44
C TYR A 181 -9.34 -24.99 0.71
N GLU A 182 -8.35 -25.55 1.40
CA GLU A 182 -7.41 -26.51 0.84
C GLU A 182 -8.08 -27.83 0.47
N ALA A 183 -9.11 -28.26 1.23
CA ALA A 183 -9.89 -29.46 0.90
C ALA A 183 -10.73 -29.26 -0.38
N GLU A 184 -11.37 -28.11 -0.53
CA GLU A 184 -12.15 -27.78 -1.74
C GLU A 184 -11.26 -27.69 -2.98
N LYS A 185 -10.11 -27.02 -2.89
CA LYS A 185 -9.13 -27.00 -4.00
C LYS A 185 -8.69 -28.40 -4.41
N ARG A 186 -8.41 -29.28 -3.44
CA ARG A 186 -8.02 -30.67 -3.73
C ARG A 186 -9.14 -31.45 -4.42
N ALA A 187 -10.38 -31.31 -3.95
CA ALA A 187 -11.55 -31.96 -4.52
C ALA A 187 -11.79 -31.53 -5.98
N GLU A 188 -11.64 -30.24 -6.27
CA GLU A 188 -11.83 -29.67 -7.61
C GLU A 188 -10.54 -29.70 -8.46
N LYS A 189 -9.44 -30.27 -7.96
CA LYS A 189 -8.11 -30.32 -8.62
C LYS A 189 -7.62 -28.93 -9.03
N LEU A 190 -7.70 -27.98 -8.11
CA LEU A 190 -7.30 -26.58 -8.29
C LEU A 190 -5.98 -26.27 -7.58
N MET A 191 -5.30 -25.23 -8.05
CA MET A 191 -4.19 -24.56 -7.37
C MET A 191 -4.33 -23.07 -7.48
N ASP A 192 -3.89 -22.32 -6.49
CA ASP A 192 -3.73 -20.88 -6.56
C ASP A 192 -2.27 -20.47 -6.86
N TYR A 193 -2.01 -19.17 -6.98
CA TYR A 193 -0.67 -18.66 -7.29
C TYR A 193 0.37 -19.02 -6.22
N ASP A 194 -0.01 -19.00 -4.93
CA ASP A 194 0.91 -19.30 -3.83
C ASP A 194 1.22 -20.80 -3.71
N ASP A 195 0.41 -21.67 -4.32
CA ASP A 195 0.70 -23.10 -4.40
C ASP A 195 1.87 -23.41 -5.35
N MET A 196 2.14 -22.57 -6.34
CA MET A 196 3.18 -22.87 -7.34
C MET A 196 4.58 -23.05 -6.72
N PRO A 197 5.09 -22.13 -5.88
CA PRO A 197 6.35 -22.35 -5.17
C PRO A 197 6.31 -23.55 -4.24
N LEU A 198 5.20 -23.75 -3.52
CA LEU A 198 5.02 -24.85 -2.56
C LEU A 198 5.05 -26.22 -3.22
N PHE A 199 4.27 -26.42 -4.29
CA PHE A 199 4.24 -27.67 -5.03
C PHE A 199 5.59 -27.94 -5.70
N THR A 200 6.23 -26.91 -6.26
CA THR A 200 7.57 -27.04 -6.82
C THR A 200 8.56 -27.50 -5.75
N LEU A 201 8.56 -26.84 -4.59
CA LEU A 201 9.40 -27.21 -3.44
C LEU A 201 9.17 -28.65 -2.99
N GLN A 202 7.92 -29.06 -2.88
CA GLN A 202 7.53 -30.41 -2.48
C GLN A 202 7.99 -31.49 -3.52
N ILE A 203 7.80 -31.22 -4.82
CA ILE A 203 8.24 -32.12 -5.90
C ILE A 203 9.77 -32.25 -5.87
N LEU A 204 10.49 -31.13 -5.81
CA LEU A 204 11.96 -31.15 -5.79
C LEU A 204 12.51 -31.89 -4.58
N LYS A 205 11.90 -31.74 -3.38
CA LYS A 205 12.30 -32.48 -2.18
C LYS A 205 12.01 -33.98 -2.28
N SER A 206 10.87 -34.35 -2.89
CA SER A 206 10.40 -35.75 -2.96
C SER A 206 10.96 -36.53 -4.18
N ARG A 207 11.59 -35.86 -5.15
CA ARG A 207 12.07 -36.43 -6.41
C ARG A 207 13.52 -36.04 -6.70
N PRO A 208 14.52 -36.69 -6.05
CA PRO A 208 15.93 -36.33 -6.19
C PRO A 208 16.44 -36.34 -7.65
N ALA A 209 16.00 -37.30 -8.45
CA ALA A 209 16.39 -37.39 -9.87
C ALA A 209 15.89 -36.17 -10.68
N PHE A 210 14.67 -35.68 -10.39
CA PHE A 210 14.14 -34.47 -11.02
C PHE A 210 14.89 -33.23 -10.54
N LEU A 211 15.20 -33.14 -9.24
CA LEU A 211 15.99 -32.06 -8.68
C LEU A 211 17.37 -31.95 -9.34
N GLU A 212 18.10 -33.08 -9.48
CA GLU A 212 19.42 -33.08 -10.14
C GLU A 212 19.32 -32.72 -11.63
N ALA A 213 18.27 -33.17 -12.31
CA ALA A 213 18.00 -32.75 -13.68
C ALA A 213 17.75 -31.25 -13.82
N VAL A 214 17.08 -30.61 -12.84
CA VAL A 214 16.89 -29.16 -12.81
C VAL A 214 18.19 -28.43 -12.47
N ARG A 215 18.93 -28.88 -11.44
CA ARG A 215 20.24 -28.32 -11.06
C ARG A 215 21.24 -28.31 -12.19
N SER A 216 21.33 -29.42 -12.95
CA SER A 216 22.28 -29.56 -14.05
C SER A 216 22.05 -28.56 -15.20
N ARG A 217 20.86 -27.95 -15.27
CA ARG A 217 20.53 -26.93 -16.29
C ARG A 217 21.16 -25.58 -15.98
N PHE A 218 21.31 -25.24 -14.72
CA PHE A 218 21.72 -23.89 -14.33
C PHE A 218 23.02 -23.92 -13.54
N SER A 219 24.03 -23.27 -14.09
CA SER A 219 25.30 -23.05 -13.37
C SER A 219 25.35 -21.69 -12.69
N ARG A 220 24.44 -20.80 -13.04
CA ARG A 220 24.31 -19.46 -12.45
C ARG A 220 22.84 -19.11 -12.25
N ILE A 221 22.51 -18.60 -11.08
CA ILE A 221 21.20 -18.12 -10.68
C ILE A 221 21.34 -16.68 -10.19
N ASN A 222 20.83 -15.74 -10.95
CA ASN A 222 20.77 -14.34 -10.58
C ASN A 222 19.35 -14.00 -10.14
N VAL A 223 19.19 -13.28 -9.04
CA VAL A 223 17.88 -12.89 -8.49
C VAL A 223 17.86 -11.39 -8.23
N ASP A 224 16.88 -10.71 -8.83
CA ASP A 224 16.60 -9.29 -8.56
C ASP A 224 15.56 -9.13 -7.47
N GLU A 225 15.59 -7.97 -6.78
CA GLU A 225 14.68 -7.62 -5.67
C GLU A 225 14.62 -8.73 -4.61
N ALA A 226 15.79 -9.27 -4.25
CA ALA A 226 15.89 -10.43 -3.35
C ALA A 226 15.28 -10.19 -1.96
N GLN A 227 15.12 -8.93 -1.53
CA GLN A 227 14.46 -8.57 -0.28
C GLN A 227 12.95 -8.84 -0.27
N ASP A 228 12.35 -9.09 -1.44
CA ASP A 228 10.91 -9.38 -1.56
C ASP A 228 10.62 -10.89 -1.66
N LEU A 229 11.65 -11.72 -1.60
CA LEU A 229 11.48 -13.17 -1.61
C LEU A 229 10.85 -13.65 -0.29
N SER A 230 9.95 -14.62 -0.42
CA SER A 230 9.37 -15.32 0.73
C SER A 230 10.29 -16.47 1.20
N PRO A 231 10.17 -16.96 2.44
CA PRO A 231 10.86 -18.17 2.91
C PRO A 231 10.67 -19.38 2.00
N ALA A 232 9.48 -19.57 1.40
CA ALA A 232 9.23 -20.62 0.43
C ALA A 232 10.11 -20.49 -0.81
N GLN A 233 10.30 -19.25 -1.30
CA GLN A 233 11.15 -18.98 -2.46
C GLN A 233 12.64 -19.08 -2.11
N HIS A 234 13.05 -18.64 -0.91
CA HIS A 234 14.41 -18.86 -0.42
C HIS A 234 14.75 -20.34 -0.28
N ALA A 235 13.83 -21.15 0.28
CA ALA A 235 14.00 -22.60 0.35
C ALA A 235 14.14 -23.25 -1.04
N LEU A 236 13.44 -22.73 -2.05
CA LEU A 236 13.59 -23.17 -3.43
C LEU A 236 15.00 -22.85 -3.96
N LEU A 237 15.51 -21.65 -3.76
CA LEU A 237 16.86 -21.25 -4.17
C LEU A 237 17.94 -22.09 -3.49
N GLN A 238 17.80 -22.38 -2.19
CA GLN A 238 18.70 -23.25 -1.45
C GLN A 238 18.72 -24.70 -1.98
N LEU A 239 17.53 -25.21 -2.39
CA LEU A 239 17.48 -26.52 -3.06
C LEU A 239 18.18 -26.50 -4.43
N LEU A 240 18.00 -25.45 -5.22
CA LEU A 240 18.59 -25.33 -6.55
C LEU A 240 20.09 -25.10 -6.52
N SER A 241 20.58 -24.38 -5.52
CA SER A 241 21.98 -24.06 -5.33
C SER A 241 22.44 -24.43 -3.92
N PRO A 242 22.67 -25.71 -3.61
CA PRO A 242 23.19 -26.12 -2.32
C PRO A 242 24.58 -25.48 -2.12
N LYS A 243 24.84 -24.95 -0.96
CA LYS A 243 26.02 -24.13 -0.63
C LYS A 243 26.10 -22.79 -1.39
N GLY A 244 25.05 -22.39 -2.11
CA GLY A 244 24.96 -21.11 -2.81
C GLY A 244 25.87 -20.96 -4.03
N GLN A 245 26.50 -22.04 -4.51
CA GLN A 245 27.42 -21.96 -5.66
C GLN A 245 26.72 -21.46 -6.92
N GLY A 246 27.20 -20.35 -7.48
CA GLY A 246 26.61 -19.69 -8.64
C GLY A 246 25.40 -18.84 -8.32
N LEU A 247 25.02 -18.66 -7.05
CA LEU A 247 23.93 -17.81 -6.59
C LEU A 247 24.38 -16.35 -6.45
N PHE A 248 23.66 -15.45 -7.11
CA PHE A 248 23.90 -14.01 -7.05
C PHE A 248 22.59 -13.31 -6.77
N LEU A 249 22.46 -12.76 -5.57
CA LEU A 249 21.27 -12.01 -5.14
C LEU A 249 21.56 -10.52 -5.22
N VAL A 250 20.60 -9.75 -5.73
CA VAL A 250 20.63 -8.28 -5.69
C VAL A 250 19.40 -7.80 -4.95
N GLY A 251 19.61 -6.90 -4.00
CA GLY A 251 18.51 -6.40 -3.20
C GLY A 251 18.87 -5.20 -2.35
N ASP A 252 17.83 -4.66 -1.72
CA ASP A 252 17.90 -3.58 -0.74
C ASP A 252 16.88 -3.87 0.37
N GLU A 253 17.34 -4.36 1.51
CA GLU A 253 16.44 -4.68 2.64
C GLU A 253 15.66 -3.46 3.12
N ASP A 254 16.20 -2.24 2.92
CA ASP A 254 15.51 -0.99 3.22
C ASP A 254 14.30 -0.73 2.30
N GLN A 255 14.16 -1.50 1.20
CA GLN A 255 13.02 -1.46 0.28
C GLN A 255 12.11 -2.69 0.36
N SER A 256 12.24 -3.53 1.40
CA SER A 256 11.34 -4.65 1.64
C SER A 256 10.01 -4.15 2.21
N ILE A 257 8.96 -4.17 1.37
CA ILE A 257 7.63 -3.64 1.68
C ILE A 257 6.49 -4.63 1.35
N TYR A 258 6.82 -5.91 1.16
CA TYR A 258 5.85 -6.97 0.90
C TYR A 258 5.80 -8.01 2.03
N GLY A 259 6.12 -7.60 3.26
CA GLY A 259 6.01 -8.44 4.45
C GLY A 259 4.60 -8.99 4.66
N PHE A 260 3.57 -8.19 4.36
CA PHE A 260 2.18 -8.64 4.38
C PHE A 260 1.85 -9.79 3.39
N ARG A 261 2.70 -10.00 2.36
CA ARG A 261 2.66 -11.15 1.44
C ARG A 261 3.62 -12.27 1.85
N GLY A 262 4.25 -12.17 3.02
CA GLY A 262 5.21 -13.14 3.52
C GLY A 262 6.64 -12.94 3.06
N ALA A 263 7.02 -11.80 2.47
CA ALA A 263 8.42 -11.48 2.21
C ALA A 263 9.21 -11.43 3.53
N SER A 264 10.49 -11.82 3.48
CA SER A 264 11.33 -11.94 4.66
C SER A 264 12.71 -11.31 4.41
N PRO A 265 12.92 -10.04 4.79
CA PRO A 265 14.21 -9.41 4.69
C PRO A 265 15.26 -10.06 5.61
N GLU A 266 14.83 -10.80 6.64
CA GLU A 266 15.71 -11.54 7.55
C GLU A 266 16.60 -12.56 6.82
N GLU A 267 16.04 -13.22 5.79
CA GLU A 267 16.80 -14.17 4.96
C GLU A 267 17.95 -13.46 4.22
N LEU A 268 17.72 -12.23 3.77
CA LEU A 268 18.77 -11.42 3.14
C LEU A 268 19.81 -10.98 4.16
N LEU A 269 19.40 -10.58 5.36
CA LEU A 269 20.29 -10.17 6.44
C LEU A 269 21.19 -11.32 6.93
N ARG A 270 20.67 -12.56 6.90
CA ARG A 270 21.41 -13.78 7.29
C ARG A 270 22.12 -14.46 6.11
N PHE A 271 22.23 -13.80 4.95
CA PHE A 271 22.78 -14.43 3.75
C PHE A 271 24.19 -15.01 3.98
N ALA A 272 25.08 -14.27 4.62
CA ALA A 272 26.44 -14.72 4.91
C ALA A 272 26.50 -15.89 5.92
N GLU A 273 25.51 -15.99 6.82
CA GLU A 273 25.36 -17.12 7.75
C GLU A 273 24.82 -18.35 7.02
N SER A 274 23.86 -18.17 6.13
CA SER A 274 23.22 -19.22 5.34
C SER A 274 24.16 -19.84 4.30
N PHE A 275 25.13 -19.07 3.80
CA PHE A 275 26.09 -19.48 2.79
C PHE A 275 27.53 -19.17 3.23
N PRO A 276 28.19 -20.09 3.96
CA PRO A 276 29.59 -19.89 4.38
C PRO A 276 30.53 -19.59 3.22
N GLY A 277 31.33 -18.55 3.33
CA GLY A 277 32.22 -18.06 2.26
C GLY A 277 31.53 -17.13 1.26
N ALA A 278 30.28 -16.74 1.54
CA ALA A 278 29.55 -15.76 0.73
C ALA A 278 30.26 -14.40 0.71
N GLN A 279 30.10 -13.70 -0.42
CA GLN A 279 30.58 -12.35 -0.60
C GLN A 279 29.42 -11.37 -0.48
N VAL A 280 29.57 -10.34 0.33
CA VAL A 280 28.62 -9.22 0.43
C VAL A 280 29.26 -7.98 -0.17
N LEU A 281 28.70 -7.51 -1.27
CA LEU A 281 29.14 -6.32 -2.00
C LEU A 281 28.16 -5.19 -1.76
N LYS A 282 28.60 -3.93 -1.83
CA LYS A 282 27.73 -2.75 -1.66
C LYS A 282 27.84 -1.83 -2.85
N MET A 283 26.69 -1.45 -3.41
CA MET A 283 26.55 -0.36 -4.38
C MET A 283 25.90 0.84 -3.68
N GLU A 284 26.72 1.78 -3.24
CA GLU A 284 26.28 2.93 -2.45
C GLU A 284 26.11 4.21 -3.28
N ASP A 285 26.54 4.23 -4.53
CA ASP A 285 26.34 5.36 -5.46
C ASP A 285 24.87 5.47 -5.87
N SER A 286 24.23 6.62 -5.62
CA SER A 286 22.86 6.89 -6.03
C SER A 286 22.84 7.95 -7.15
N PHE A 287 22.29 7.58 -8.31
CA PHE A 287 22.16 8.42 -9.49
C PHE A 287 20.76 9.01 -9.65
N ARG A 288 19.83 8.70 -8.72
CA ARG A 288 18.43 9.08 -8.82
C ARG A 288 18.13 10.40 -8.11
N SER A 289 18.24 10.40 -6.80
CA SER A 289 17.80 11.53 -5.98
C SER A 289 18.91 12.54 -5.76
N ARG A 290 18.54 13.80 -5.67
CA ARG A 290 19.46 14.88 -5.26
C ARG A 290 19.88 14.72 -3.80
N PRO A 291 21.03 15.30 -3.40
CA PRO A 291 21.62 15.13 -2.07
C PRO A 291 20.66 15.39 -0.91
N GLU A 292 19.82 16.41 -1.01
CA GLU A 292 18.90 16.84 0.05
C GLU A 292 17.86 15.75 0.35
N ILE A 293 17.25 15.16 -0.69
CA ILE A 293 16.27 14.08 -0.56
C ILE A 293 16.96 12.82 -0.04
N LEU A 294 18.13 12.48 -0.60
CA LEU A 294 18.86 11.30 -0.21
C LEU A 294 19.32 11.36 1.25
N SER A 295 19.79 12.54 1.70
CA SER A 295 20.23 12.76 3.09
C SER A 295 19.07 12.54 4.06
N CYS A 296 17.90 13.16 3.84
CA CYS A 296 16.72 12.98 4.68
C CYS A 296 16.31 11.50 4.74
N SER A 297 16.20 10.87 3.57
CA SER A 297 15.76 9.48 3.45
C SER A 297 16.74 8.52 4.13
N SER A 298 18.06 8.71 3.94
CA SER A 298 19.10 7.86 4.53
C SER A 298 19.16 8.00 6.04
N THR A 299 19.05 9.21 6.56
CA THR A 299 19.03 9.46 8.00
C THR A 299 17.79 8.84 8.64
N PHE A 300 16.63 8.99 8.01
CA PHE A 300 15.39 8.40 8.49
C PHE A 300 15.49 6.87 8.56
N ILE A 301 15.90 6.21 7.48
CA ILE A 301 15.94 4.75 7.44
C ILE A 301 17.03 4.17 8.34
N SER A 302 18.06 4.95 8.67
CA SER A 302 19.11 4.51 9.61
C SER A 302 18.59 4.27 11.04
N LEU A 303 17.40 4.76 11.37
CA LEU A 303 16.71 4.48 12.64
C LEU A 303 16.13 3.06 12.69
N CYS A 304 16.00 2.38 11.55
CA CYS A 304 15.62 0.98 11.51
C CYS A 304 16.84 0.11 11.88
N PRO A 305 16.77 -0.72 12.96
CA PRO A 305 17.93 -1.51 13.40
C PRO A 305 18.19 -2.74 12.52
N GLN A 306 17.19 -3.23 11.81
CA GLN A 306 17.25 -4.44 10.99
C GLN A 306 17.71 -4.12 9.57
N ARG A 307 19.00 -3.75 9.43
CA ARG A 307 19.58 -3.39 8.13
C ARG A 307 21.09 -3.56 8.10
N TYR A 308 21.62 -3.64 6.88
CA TYR A 308 23.08 -3.52 6.67
C TYR A 308 23.51 -2.04 6.82
N ASP A 309 24.72 -1.83 7.35
CA ASP A 309 25.32 -0.49 7.32
C ASP A 309 25.64 -0.09 5.87
N LYS A 310 24.85 0.81 5.31
CA LYS A 310 24.99 1.38 3.98
C LYS A 310 25.03 2.90 4.06
N ARG A 311 25.88 3.53 3.25
CA ARG A 311 26.02 5.00 3.19
C ARG A 311 25.76 5.49 1.77
N PRO A 312 24.50 5.80 1.41
CA PRO A 312 24.17 6.26 0.07
C PRO A 312 24.95 7.53 -0.30
N ILE A 313 25.63 7.50 -1.45
CA ILE A 313 26.47 8.60 -1.96
C ILE A 313 25.74 9.23 -3.15
N PRO A 314 25.29 10.48 -3.04
CA PRO A 314 24.61 11.14 -4.15
C PRO A 314 25.59 11.45 -5.27
N ARG A 315 25.20 11.13 -6.52
CA ARG A 315 25.95 11.46 -7.75
C ARG A 315 25.32 12.59 -8.56
N ARG A 316 24.18 13.10 -8.10
CA ARG A 316 23.56 14.32 -8.66
C ARG A 316 24.01 15.56 -7.89
N GLU A 317 23.93 16.71 -8.55
CA GLU A 317 24.23 18.02 -7.96
C GLU A 317 23.18 18.40 -6.91
N LYS A 318 23.57 19.31 -6.01
CA LYS A 318 22.66 19.93 -5.02
C LYS A 318 21.53 20.72 -5.70
N GLY A 319 20.48 21.01 -4.95
CA GLY A 319 19.30 21.76 -5.41
C GLY A 319 18.01 20.92 -5.34
N GLY A 320 18.02 19.85 -4.57
CA GLY A 320 16.81 19.09 -4.23
C GLY A 320 15.94 19.88 -3.24
N LEU A 321 14.63 19.70 -3.34
CA LEU A 321 13.67 20.37 -2.47
C LEU A 321 12.86 19.32 -1.69
N VAL A 322 12.83 19.47 -0.36
CA VAL A 322 11.96 18.70 0.53
C VAL A 322 11.06 19.68 1.26
N GLN A 323 9.75 19.54 1.07
CA GLN A 323 8.75 20.47 1.60
C GLN A 323 7.64 19.73 2.35
N GLN A 324 7.02 20.41 3.32
CA GLN A 324 5.78 19.99 3.96
C GLN A 324 4.69 21.01 3.66
N VAL A 325 3.49 20.52 3.34
CA VAL A 325 2.29 21.30 3.01
C VAL A 325 1.25 21.10 4.10
N PHE A 326 0.62 22.18 4.55
CA PHE A 326 -0.34 22.21 5.66
C PHE A 326 -1.71 22.72 5.17
N PRO A 327 -2.52 21.87 4.52
CA PRO A 327 -3.81 22.30 4.00
C PRO A 327 -4.80 22.60 5.11
N ARG A 328 -5.75 23.50 4.87
CA ARG A 328 -6.80 23.87 5.83
C ARG A 328 -7.96 22.88 5.82
N SER A 329 -8.29 22.36 4.65
CA SER A 329 -9.38 21.41 4.40
C SER A 329 -8.97 20.39 3.33
N MET A 330 -9.81 19.39 3.10
CA MET A 330 -9.63 18.44 2.00
C MET A 330 -9.67 19.18 0.64
N GLU A 331 -10.58 20.13 0.47
CA GLU A 331 -10.69 20.95 -0.75
C GLU A 331 -9.41 21.74 -0.99
N ASP A 332 -8.83 22.30 0.07
CA ASP A 332 -7.58 23.06 0.02
C ASP A 332 -6.41 22.14 -0.38
N ALA A 333 -6.33 20.94 0.20
CA ALA A 333 -5.32 19.93 -0.18
C ALA A 333 -5.39 19.55 -1.66
N LEU A 334 -6.60 19.36 -2.20
CA LEU A 334 -6.82 19.05 -3.61
C LEU A 334 -6.46 20.25 -4.51
N ALA A 335 -6.81 21.47 -4.09
CA ALA A 335 -6.51 22.69 -4.83
C ALA A 335 -5.00 22.97 -4.85
N GLU A 336 -4.31 22.86 -3.71
CA GLU A 336 -2.86 22.99 -3.62
C GLU A 336 -2.14 21.95 -4.46
N THR A 337 -2.61 20.70 -4.43
CA THR A 337 -2.08 19.63 -5.29
C THR A 337 -2.21 20.02 -6.76
N ALA A 338 -3.38 20.47 -7.21
CA ALA A 338 -3.59 20.88 -8.61
C ALA A 338 -2.72 22.09 -9.00
N ALA A 339 -2.49 23.04 -8.09
CA ALA A 339 -1.58 24.17 -8.31
C ALA A 339 -0.12 23.69 -8.49
N LEU A 340 0.36 22.82 -7.60
CA LEU A 340 1.69 22.22 -7.69
C LEU A 340 1.88 21.40 -8.98
N LEU A 341 0.86 20.66 -9.42
CA LEU A 341 0.91 19.91 -10.68
C LEU A 341 1.06 20.83 -11.89
N LYS A 342 0.41 22.00 -11.89
CA LYS A 342 0.56 23.02 -12.94
C LYS A 342 1.97 23.64 -12.94
N GLU A 343 2.54 23.90 -11.77
CA GLU A 343 3.94 24.39 -11.65
C GLU A 343 4.95 23.36 -12.16
N CYS A 344 4.63 22.07 -12.07
CA CYS A 344 5.47 20.97 -12.48
C CYS A 344 5.27 20.55 -13.94
N THR A 345 4.62 21.36 -14.78
CA THR A 345 4.41 21.08 -16.21
C THR A 345 5.73 20.72 -16.90
N GLY A 346 5.74 19.63 -17.67
CA GLY A 346 6.93 19.12 -18.35
C GLY A 346 7.85 18.23 -17.51
N ARG A 347 7.49 18.00 -16.23
CA ARG A 347 8.19 17.07 -15.34
C ARG A 347 7.32 15.84 -15.06
N SER A 348 7.95 14.69 -14.81
CA SER A 348 7.24 13.50 -14.32
C SER A 348 6.86 13.69 -12.84
N VAL A 349 5.57 13.52 -12.53
CA VAL A 349 5.05 13.70 -11.17
C VAL A 349 4.37 12.44 -10.68
N GLY A 350 4.82 11.92 -9.54
CA GLY A 350 4.13 10.85 -8.81
C GLY A 350 3.36 11.42 -7.62
N VAL A 351 2.04 11.25 -7.61
CA VAL A 351 1.21 11.52 -6.42
C VAL A 351 0.94 10.19 -5.75
N LEU A 352 1.53 10.01 -4.57
CA LEU A 352 1.57 8.73 -3.87
C LEU A 352 0.63 8.72 -2.67
N PHE A 353 -0.07 7.61 -2.53
CA PHE A 353 -1.04 7.35 -1.48
C PHE A 353 -0.71 6.06 -0.74
N ARG A 354 -1.09 5.97 0.54
CA ARG A 354 -0.97 4.72 1.29
C ARG A 354 -1.99 3.69 0.81
N ASN A 355 -3.22 4.12 0.51
CA ASN A 355 -4.35 3.28 0.15
C ASN A 355 -4.94 3.66 -1.21
N ASN A 356 -5.47 2.67 -1.94
CA ASN A 356 -6.16 2.90 -3.22
C ASN A 356 -7.40 3.79 -3.06
N LEU A 357 -8.09 3.68 -1.93
CA LEU A 357 -9.29 4.46 -1.61
C LEU A 357 -9.05 5.97 -1.63
N SER A 358 -7.86 6.40 -1.22
CA SER A 358 -7.50 7.82 -1.15
C SER A 358 -7.27 8.49 -2.50
N ILE A 359 -7.14 7.71 -3.57
CA ILE A 359 -6.88 8.23 -4.93
C ILE A 359 -8.11 8.91 -5.53
N GLY A 360 -9.31 8.36 -5.24
CA GLY A 360 -10.56 8.74 -5.90
C GLY A 360 -10.90 10.23 -5.86
N PRO A 361 -10.87 10.90 -4.70
CA PRO A 361 -11.17 12.32 -4.60
C PRO A 361 -10.28 13.20 -5.47
N LEU A 362 -8.96 12.92 -5.49
CA LEU A 362 -8.03 13.68 -6.34
C LEU A 362 -8.27 13.38 -7.81
N ALA A 363 -8.46 12.12 -8.18
CA ALA A 363 -8.72 11.74 -9.57
C ALA A 363 -9.95 12.47 -10.15
N LEU A 364 -11.04 12.51 -9.38
CA LEU A 364 -12.23 13.25 -9.77
C LEU A 364 -11.97 14.76 -9.90
N PHE A 365 -11.27 15.35 -8.91
CA PHE A 365 -10.92 16.76 -8.89
C PHE A 365 -10.05 17.18 -10.09
N LEU A 366 -9.11 16.33 -10.51
CA LEU A 366 -8.26 16.56 -11.68
C LEU A 366 -9.06 16.42 -12.99
N THR A 367 -9.96 15.45 -13.06
CA THR A 367 -10.84 15.26 -14.22
C THR A 367 -11.73 16.50 -14.45
N GLU A 368 -12.36 17.03 -13.41
CA GLU A 368 -13.19 18.26 -13.48
C GLU A 368 -12.38 19.48 -13.98
N ARG A 369 -11.08 19.52 -13.67
CA ARG A 369 -10.19 20.61 -14.08
C ARG A 369 -9.43 20.34 -15.37
N GLN A 370 -9.71 19.23 -16.02
CA GLN A 370 -9.09 18.80 -17.27
C GLN A 370 -7.54 18.75 -17.18
N ILE A 371 -7.03 18.28 -16.02
CA ILE A 371 -5.60 18.06 -15.82
C ILE A 371 -5.30 16.60 -16.20
N PRO A 372 -4.41 16.33 -17.17
CA PRO A 372 -4.08 15.00 -17.62
C PRO A 372 -3.37 14.19 -16.51
N PHE A 373 -3.81 12.96 -16.27
CA PHE A 373 -3.16 12.05 -15.32
C PHE A 373 -3.34 10.59 -15.74
N ARG A 374 -2.48 9.72 -15.20
CA ARG A 374 -2.65 8.26 -15.18
C ARG A 374 -2.98 7.84 -13.76
N ALA A 375 -3.80 6.80 -13.61
CA ALA A 375 -4.08 6.20 -12.31
C ALA A 375 -3.85 4.69 -12.37
N GLN A 376 -3.36 4.13 -11.26
CA GLN A 376 -3.22 2.68 -11.08
C GLN A 376 -3.98 2.24 -9.80
N PRO A 377 -5.24 2.63 -9.62
CA PRO A 377 -6.05 2.08 -8.54
C PRO A 377 -6.63 0.75 -8.99
N GLU A 378 -6.71 -0.20 -8.08
CA GLU A 378 -7.69 -1.27 -8.20
C GLU A 378 -9.08 -0.69 -7.87
N PRO A 379 -10.15 -1.19 -8.52
CA PRO A 379 -11.50 -0.74 -8.21
C PRO A 379 -11.80 -0.97 -6.74
N SER A 380 -12.10 0.08 -6.01
CA SER A 380 -12.50 -0.01 -4.61
C SER A 380 -13.59 1.01 -4.32
N THR A 381 -14.58 0.64 -3.52
CA THR A 381 -15.68 1.51 -3.16
C THR A 381 -15.41 2.18 -1.82
N LEU A 382 -15.70 3.47 -1.71
CA LEU A 382 -15.70 4.19 -0.43
C LEU A 382 -16.79 3.67 0.52
N CYS A 383 -17.85 3.04 -0.02
CA CYS A 383 -19.01 2.59 0.73
C CYS A 383 -18.75 1.23 1.40
N ARG A 384 -17.96 1.20 2.47
CA ARG A 384 -17.64 0.00 3.27
C ARG A 384 -18.07 0.20 4.73
N GLY A 385 -18.41 -0.89 5.41
CA GLY A 385 -18.75 -0.89 6.84
C GLY A 385 -19.77 0.19 7.23
N PRO A 386 -19.47 1.06 8.22
CA PRO A 386 -20.37 2.12 8.65
C PRO A 386 -20.74 3.12 7.55
N ILE A 387 -19.83 3.39 6.60
CA ILE A 387 -20.07 4.31 5.49
C ILE A 387 -21.09 3.74 4.51
N ALA A 388 -21.11 2.42 4.31
CA ALA A 388 -22.13 1.76 3.51
C ALA A 388 -23.54 1.98 4.08
N GLN A 389 -23.68 2.01 5.43
CA GLN A 389 -24.95 2.32 6.08
C GLN A 389 -25.36 3.79 5.90
N GLN A 390 -24.41 4.73 5.98
CA GLN A 390 -24.68 6.13 5.68
C GLN A 390 -25.15 6.30 4.22
N ALA A 391 -24.44 5.69 3.27
CA ALA A 391 -24.83 5.70 1.86
C ALA A 391 -26.21 5.05 1.61
N ALA A 392 -26.52 3.95 2.30
CA ALA A 392 -27.81 3.29 2.22
C ALA A 392 -28.95 4.18 2.73
N PHE A 393 -28.73 4.95 3.80
CA PHE A 393 -29.73 5.92 4.27
C PHE A 393 -29.99 7.00 3.22
N LEU A 394 -28.95 7.58 2.63
CA LEU A 394 -29.10 8.60 1.57
C LEU A 394 -29.80 8.02 0.35
N ARG A 395 -29.50 6.77 -0.01
CA ARG A 395 -30.16 6.04 -1.08
C ARG A 395 -31.65 5.84 -0.80
N LEU A 396 -31.98 5.46 0.42
CA LEU A 396 -33.38 5.29 0.84
C LEU A 396 -34.17 6.62 0.84
N CYS A 397 -33.53 7.73 1.17
CA CYS A 397 -34.14 9.04 1.08
C CYS A 397 -34.49 9.42 -0.36
N ALA A 398 -33.59 9.15 -1.31
CA ALA A 398 -33.80 9.47 -2.74
C ALA A 398 -34.68 8.45 -3.45
N ARG A 399 -34.60 7.19 -3.06
CA ARG A 399 -35.36 6.06 -3.65
C ARG A 399 -36.21 5.39 -2.57
N PRO A 400 -37.38 5.95 -2.23
CA PRO A 400 -38.15 5.55 -1.05
C PRO A 400 -38.75 4.14 -1.12
N TYR A 401 -38.59 3.44 -2.22
CA TYR A 401 -39.01 2.05 -2.43
C TYR A 401 -37.85 1.04 -2.29
N ASP A 402 -36.63 1.50 -1.99
CA ASP A 402 -35.42 0.67 -1.95
C ASP A 402 -35.35 -0.16 -0.66
N LEU A 403 -35.86 -1.41 -0.77
CA LEU A 403 -35.88 -2.36 0.32
C LEU A 403 -34.50 -2.89 0.69
N ASP A 404 -33.56 -2.93 -0.25
CA ASP A 404 -32.20 -3.40 0.03
C ASP A 404 -31.44 -2.39 0.88
N ALA A 405 -31.63 -1.09 0.61
CA ALA A 405 -31.14 -0.04 1.49
C ALA A 405 -31.78 -0.12 2.89
N PHE A 406 -33.07 -0.36 2.97
CA PHE A 406 -33.76 -0.54 4.25
C PHE A 406 -33.27 -1.78 5.01
N ARG A 407 -33.09 -2.92 4.32
CA ARG A 407 -32.52 -4.14 4.90
C ARG A 407 -31.12 -3.94 5.48
N LEU A 408 -30.27 -3.18 4.80
CA LEU A 408 -28.92 -2.88 5.28
C LEU A 408 -28.93 -2.04 6.57
N LEU A 409 -29.90 -1.12 6.69
CA LEU A 409 -29.99 -0.21 7.83
C LEU A 409 -30.56 -0.89 9.09
N ARG A 410 -31.53 -1.79 8.96
CA ARG A 410 -32.24 -2.48 10.07
C ARG A 410 -32.68 -1.60 11.24
N PHE A 411 -32.17 -0.41 11.41
CA PHE A 411 -32.44 0.56 12.48
C PHE A 411 -32.48 -0.07 13.89
N PRO A 412 -31.40 -0.73 14.36
CA PRO A 412 -31.39 -1.43 15.63
C PRO A 412 -31.58 -0.46 16.79
N GLY A 413 -32.54 -0.79 17.69
CA GLY A 413 -32.93 0.05 18.82
C GLY A 413 -33.96 1.12 18.50
N GLU A 414 -34.32 1.30 17.22
CA GLU A 414 -35.44 2.14 16.75
C GLU A 414 -36.61 1.28 16.27
N LEU A 415 -36.32 0.15 15.64
CA LEU A 415 -37.32 -0.82 15.21
C LEU A 415 -37.12 -2.15 15.94
N SER A 416 -38.22 -2.73 16.42
CA SER A 416 -38.23 -4.11 16.89
C SER A 416 -38.07 -5.07 15.71
N GLY A 417 -37.53 -6.29 15.94
CA GLY A 417 -37.41 -7.29 14.90
C GLY A 417 -38.74 -7.62 14.23
N GLU A 418 -39.82 -7.74 15.01
CA GLU A 418 -41.18 -8.02 14.53
C GLU A 418 -41.70 -6.91 13.60
N LEU A 419 -41.49 -5.63 13.99
CA LEU A 419 -41.91 -4.50 13.18
C LEU A 419 -41.08 -4.41 11.89
N PHE A 420 -39.80 -4.68 11.97
CA PHE A 420 -38.92 -4.69 10.80
C PHE A 420 -39.35 -5.79 9.81
N GLU A 421 -39.60 -7.00 10.28
CA GLU A 421 -40.08 -8.11 9.44
C GLU A 421 -41.48 -7.84 8.85
N ASP A 422 -42.41 -7.20 9.61
CA ASP A 422 -43.72 -6.81 9.08
C ASP A 422 -43.60 -5.81 7.92
N VAL A 423 -42.65 -4.88 8.00
CA VAL A 423 -42.36 -3.95 6.87
C VAL A 423 -41.83 -4.71 5.65
N ILE A 424 -40.90 -5.64 5.84
CA ILE A 424 -40.31 -6.42 4.75
C ILE A 424 -41.34 -7.33 4.08
N LEU A 425 -42.15 -8.04 4.86
CA LEU A 425 -43.18 -8.98 4.36
C LEU A 425 -44.27 -8.30 3.57
N ARG A 426 -44.59 -7.04 3.88
CA ARG A 426 -45.65 -6.27 3.23
C ARG A 426 -45.15 -5.35 2.11
N ALA A 427 -43.89 -5.36 1.84
CA ALA A 427 -43.32 -4.57 0.79
C ALA A 427 -43.73 -5.11 -0.61
N ASP A 428 -44.40 -4.29 -1.38
CA ASP A 428 -44.90 -4.59 -2.71
C ASP A 428 -44.06 -3.94 -3.84
N GLY A 429 -42.96 -3.28 -3.48
CA GLY A 429 -42.12 -2.53 -4.40
C GLY A 429 -42.71 -1.22 -4.92
N CYS A 430 -43.97 -0.93 -4.57
CA CYS A 430 -44.71 0.24 -5.02
C CYS A 430 -45.04 1.22 -3.89
N THR A 431 -45.08 0.72 -2.64
CA THR A 431 -45.37 1.53 -1.45
C THR A 431 -44.06 2.03 -0.82
N PRO A 432 -43.91 3.35 -0.57
CA PRO A 432 -42.70 3.88 0.09
C PRO A 432 -42.48 3.28 1.45
N VAL A 433 -41.22 2.99 1.81
CA VAL A 433 -40.84 2.44 3.12
C VAL A 433 -41.35 3.31 4.27
N SER A 434 -41.42 4.63 4.10
CA SER A 434 -41.98 5.54 5.10
C SER A 434 -43.51 5.30 5.35
N GLU A 435 -44.25 4.84 4.36
CA GLU A 435 -45.67 4.48 4.52
C GLU A 435 -45.86 3.10 5.10
N LEU A 436 -45.01 2.13 4.67
CA LEU A 436 -44.96 0.81 5.27
C LEU A 436 -44.66 0.88 6.77
N LEU A 437 -43.67 1.70 7.17
CA LEU A 437 -43.36 1.96 8.57
C LEU A 437 -44.54 2.53 9.36
N ARG A 438 -45.26 3.50 8.78
CA ARG A 438 -46.43 4.09 9.41
C ARG A 438 -47.56 3.07 9.57
N ALA A 439 -47.80 2.26 8.54
CA ALA A 439 -48.79 1.19 8.60
C ALA A 439 -48.41 0.07 9.58
N ALA A 440 -47.14 -0.34 9.64
CA ALA A 440 -46.65 -1.27 10.63
C ALA A 440 -46.77 -0.70 12.05
N ALA A 441 -46.47 0.58 12.24
CA ALA A 441 -46.55 1.27 13.52
C ALA A 441 -48.01 1.37 14.08
N SER A 442 -49.02 1.20 13.27
CA SER A 442 -50.41 1.12 13.75
C SER A 442 -50.82 -0.25 14.28
N ARG A 443 -50.02 -1.29 13.98
CA ARG A 443 -50.30 -2.69 14.34
C ARG A 443 -49.43 -3.17 15.52
N HIS A 444 -48.35 -2.49 15.81
CA HIS A 444 -47.41 -2.90 16.85
C HIS A 444 -47.47 -1.94 18.06
N PRO A 445 -47.48 -2.45 19.31
CA PRO A 445 -47.32 -1.61 20.49
C PRO A 445 -45.91 -0.97 20.50
N ASP A 446 -45.73 0.13 21.17
CA ASP A 446 -44.46 0.85 21.29
C ASP A 446 -43.84 1.33 19.96
N SER A 447 -44.63 1.65 19.00
CA SER A 447 -44.26 2.05 17.64
C SER A 447 -43.88 3.53 17.46
N GLY A 448 -43.69 4.28 18.55
CA GLY A 448 -43.28 5.69 18.53
C GLY A 448 -42.05 5.97 17.68
N PRO A 449 -40.96 5.19 17.83
CA PRO A 449 -39.76 5.36 17.02
C PRO A 449 -40.00 5.12 15.52
N ALA A 450 -40.81 4.13 15.14
CA ALA A 450 -41.16 3.85 13.73
C ALA A 450 -41.91 5.01 13.09
N ARG A 451 -42.82 5.66 13.82
CA ARG A 451 -43.53 6.87 13.33
C ARG A 451 -42.58 8.06 13.14
N LYS A 452 -41.63 8.25 14.08
CA LYS A 452 -40.59 9.27 13.95
C LYS A 452 -39.72 9.01 12.73
N LEU A 453 -39.27 7.77 12.52
CA LEU A 453 -38.47 7.38 11.35
C LEU A 453 -39.25 7.59 10.04
N SER A 454 -40.53 7.20 10.01
CA SER A 454 -41.40 7.47 8.85
C SER A 454 -41.46 8.95 8.51
N GLY A 455 -41.67 9.82 9.53
CA GLY A 455 -41.69 11.29 9.34
C GLY A 455 -40.35 11.83 8.85
N LEU A 456 -39.24 11.30 9.41
CA LEU A 456 -37.87 11.68 9.04
C LEU A 456 -37.59 11.37 7.56
N LEU A 457 -37.87 10.14 7.11
CA LEU A 457 -37.66 9.73 5.71
C LEU A 457 -38.48 10.59 4.74
N LYS A 458 -39.71 10.97 5.10
CA LYS A 458 -40.50 11.91 4.31
C LYS A 458 -39.85 13.29 4.21
N SER A 459 -39.28 13.79 5.31
CA SER A 459 -38.65 15.13 5.33
C SER A 459 -37.31 15.18 4.59
N CYS A 460 -36.66 14.03 4.38
CA CYS A 460 -35.39 13.92 3.67
C CYS A 460 -35.53 13.73 2.15
N LYS A 461 -36.73 13.51 1.62
CA LYS A 461 -36.97 13.16 0.21
C LYS A 461 -36.35 14.16 -0.78
N ASP A 462 -36.47 15.45 -0.49
CA ASP A 462 -36.02 16.53 -1.37
C ASP A 462 -34.75 17.23 -0.82
N GLY A 463 -34.10 16.62 0.15
CA GLY A 463 -32.88 17.16 0.77
C GLY A 463 -31.63 16.80 0.00
N THR A 464 -30.60 17.67 0.10
CA THR A 464 -29.27 17.35 -0.43
C THR A 464 -28.61 16.22 0.37
N PRO A 465 -27.71 15.41 -0.24
CA PRO A 465 -27.01 14.34 0.47
C PRO A 465 -26.32 14.80 1.75
N GLY A 466 -25.62 15.94 1.75
CA GLY A 466 -24.96 16.49 2.93
C GLY A 466 -25.91 16.81 4.06
N ARG A 467 -27.04 17.49 3.77
CA ARG A 467 -28.07 17.78 4.77
C ARG A 467 -28.72 16.50 5.31
N ASN A 468 -29.03 15.57 4.45
CA ASN A 468 -29.64 14.30 4.85
C ASN A 468 -28.72 13.45 5.72
N LEU A 469 -27.40 13.47 5.47
CA LEU A 469 -26.41 12.82 6.30
C LEU A 469 -26.38 13.41 7.70
N GLU A 470 -26.37 14.74 7.84
CA GLU A 470 -26.41 15.41 9.14
C GLU A 470 -27.70 15.08 9.92
N ILE A 471 -28.85 15.05 9.23
CA ILE A 471 -30.14 14.66 9.82
C ILE A 471 -30.08 13.21 10.32
N PHE A 472 -29.53 12.29 9.52
CA PHE A 472 -29.37 10.89 9.90
C PHE A 472 -28.55 10.75 11.19
N GLU A 473 -27.42 11.40 11.26
CA GLU A 473 -26.50 11.33 12.40
C GLU A 473 -27.07 11.93 13.68
N GLN A 474 -27.81 13.02 13.56
CA GLN A 474 -28.35 13.75 14.71
C GLN A 474 -29.70 13.23 15.20
N ARG A 475 -30.52 12.63 14.30
CA ARG A 475 -31.92 12.32 14.61
C ARG A 475 -32.27 10.85 14.60
N THR A 476 -31.30 9.95 14.27
CA THR A 476 -31.49 8.51 14.41
C THR A 476 -30.49 7.93 15.41
N LEU A 477 -30.92 6.88 16.13
CA LEU A 477 -30.01 6.14 17.02
C LEU A 477 -28.94 5.42 16.23
N LEU A 478 -29.30 4.86 15.05
CA LEU A 478 -28.33 4.21 14.17
C LEU A 478 -27.26 5.19 13.69
N GLY A 479 -27.66 6.35 13.19
CA GLY A 479 -26.71 7.37 12.71
C GLY A 479 -25.79 7.87 13.81
N SER A 480 -26.32 8.14 15.03
CA SER A 480 -25.53 8.53 16.17
C SER A 480 -24.54 7.46 16.63
N ARG A 481 -24.92 6.15 16.56
CA ARG A 481 -24.02 5.04 16.87
C ARG A 481 -22.92 4.90 15.81
N ILE A 482 -23.26 5.06 14.53
CA ILE A 482 -22.30 5.05 13.43
C ILE A 482 -21.29 6.19 13.61
N LEU A 483 -21.74 7.40 13.87
CA LEU A 483 -20.87 8.55 14.11
C LEU A 483 -19.95 8.30 15.31
N THR A 484 -20.47 7.76 16.41
CA THR A 484 -19.67 7.39 17.58
C THR A 484 -18.65 6.30 17.26
N ARG A 485 -19.01 5.32 16.42
CA ARG A 485 -18.09 4.28 15.97
C ARG A 485 -17.00 4.86 15.09
N LEU A 486 -17.34 5.73 14.14
CA LEU A 486 -16.39 6.39 13.25
C LEU A 486 -15.40 7.26 14.02
N THR A 487 -15.85 8.04 15.01
CA THR A 487 -14.95 8.87 15.83
C THR A 487 -13.98 8.06 16.70
N LYS A 488 -14.34 6.83 17.07
CA LYS A 488 -13.51 5.89 17.84
C LYS A 488 -12.72 4.92 16.96
N SER A 489 -12.95 4.91 15.65
CA SER A 489 -12.31 4.00 14.72
C SER A 489 -10.86 4.41 14.43
N ASP A 490 -10.19 3.58 13.62
CA ASP A 490 -8.85 3.88 13.14
C ASP A 490 -8.81 5.09 12.18
N ALA A 491 -7.61 5.55 11.89
CA ALA A 491 -7.41 6.72 11.03
C ALA A 491 -7.86 6.47 9.58
N THR A 492 -7.78 5.24 9.10
CA THR A 492 -8.21 4.87 7.74
C THR A 492 -9.70 5.08 7.59
N LEU A 493 -10.51 4.52 8.50
CA LEU A 493 -11.96 4.65 8.43
C LEU A 493 -12.41 6.10 8.60
N ARG A 494 -11.70 6.88 9.44
CA ARG A 494 -11.95 8.32 9.59
C ARG A 494 -11.62 9.12 8.32
N LEU A 495 -10.51 8.76 7.63
CA LEU A 495 -10.18 9.39 6.35
C LEU A 495 -11.24 9.07 5.29
N LEU A 496 -11.71 7.83 5.22
CA LEU A 496 -12.80 7.43 4.30
C LEU A 496 -14.08 8.19 4.59
N GLU A 497 -14.40 8.41 5.85
CA GLU A 497 -15.57 9.18 6.27
C GLU A 497 -15.45 10.66 5.85
N GLU A 498 -14.29 11.29 6.02
CA GLU A 498 -14.04 12.65 5.53
C GLU A 498 -14.17 12.75 4.01
N GLN A 499 -13.68 11.75 3.27
CA GLN A 499 -13.85 11.67 1.81
C GLN A 499 -15.33 11.50 1.43
N PHE A 500 -16.06 10.64 2.13
CA PHE A 500 -17.50 10.46 1.88
C PHE A 500 -18.29 11.76 2.15
N ARG A 501 -17.99 12.46 3.25
CA ARG A 501 -18.57 13.77 3.55
C ARG A 501 -18.23 14.82 2.50
N PHE A 502 -17.00 14.79 1.98
CA PHE A 502 -16.60 15.67 0.87
C PHE A 502 -17.53 15.48 -0.34
N PHE A 503 -17.79 14.23 -0.77
CA PHE A 503 -18.71 13.95 -1.86
C PHE A 503 -20.15 14.34 -1.51
N CYS A 504 -20.64 14.05 -0.32
CA CYS A 504 -21.98 14.42 0.11
C CYS A 504 -22.23 15.94 0.08
N ARG A 505 -21.25 16.75 0.48
CA ARG A 505 -21.36 18.22 0.46
C ARG A 505 -21.37 18.80 -0.94
N ARG A 506 -20.70 18.16 -1.89
CA ARG A 506 -20.61 18.62 -3.29
C ARG A 506 -21.79 18.21 -4.13
N SER A 507 -22.51 17.15 -3.77
CA SER A 507 -23.61 16.60 -4.52
C SER A 507 -24.91 17.32 -4.15
N HIS A 508 -25.69 17.74 -5.16
CA HIS A 508 -27.02 18.29 -4.97
C HIS A 508 -28.09 17.21 -4.91
N THR A 509 -27.87 16.10 -5.62
CA THR A 509 -28.78 14.95 -5.67
C THR A 509 -28.05 13.67 -5.28
N TYR A 510 -28.83 12.63 -4.92
CA TYR A 510 -28.25 11.31 -4.65
C TYR A 510 -27.65 10.67 -5.91
N ASP A 511 -28.29 10.86 -7.06
CA ASP A 511 -27.79 10.28 -8.32
C ASP A 511 -26.42 10.89 -8.71
N GLU A 512 -26.23 12.17 -8.44
CA GLU A 512 -24.94 12.84 -8.59
C GLU A 512 -23.90 12.27 -7.61
N LEU A 513 -24.28 12.08 -6.32
CA LEU A 513 -23.42 11.43 -5.32
C LEU A 513 -23.05 10.01 -5.75
N GLU A 514 -24.01 9.20 -6.17
CA GLU A 514 -23.78 7.82 -6.62
C GLU A 514 -22.84 7.78 -7.82
N CYS A 515 -22.99 8.70 -8.77
CA CYS A 515 -22.10 8.85 -9.92
C CYS A 515 -20.67 9.17 -9.47
N GLN A 516 -20.48 10.15 -8.57
CA GLN A 516 -19.17 10.53 -8.04
C GLN A 516 -18.52 9.39 -7.26
N LEU A 517 -19.28 8.66 -6.44
CA LEU A 517 -18.77 7.51 -5.69
C LEU A 517 -18.31 6.37 -6.61
N LYS A 518 -19.07 6.08 -7.67
CA LYS A 518 -18.67 5.10 -8.70
C LYS A 518 -17.41 5.54 -9.45
N GLN A 519 -17.35 6.80 -9.86
CA GLN A 519 -16.18 7.35 -10.55
C GLN A 519 -14.94 7.38 -9.64
N SER A 520 -15.09 7.62 -8.34
CA SER A 520 -13.97 7.59 -7.40
C SER A 520 -13.42 6.19 -7.20
N GLY A 521 -14.27 5.15 -7.23
CA GLY A 521 -13.85 3.75 -7.13
C GLY A 521 -13.23 3.21 -8.43
N SER A 522 -13.53 3.83 -9.57
CA SER A 522 -12.97 3.48 -10.88
C SER A 522 -12.72 4.75 -11.69
N PRO A 523 -11.71 5.55 -11.31
CA PRO A 523 -11.47 6.83 -11.95
C PRO A 523 -11.10 6.65 -13.42
N VAL A 524 -11.78 7.40 -14.29
CA VAL A 524 -11.45 7.49 -15.70
C VAL A 524 -10.41 8.60 -15.87
N PRO A 525 -9.14 8.28 -16.17
CA PRO A 525 -8.11 9.29 -16.33
C PRO A 525 -8.41 10.22 -17.51
N PHE A 526 -8.22 11.53 -17.31
CA PHE A 526 -8.30 12.49 -18.39
C PHE A 526 -7.00 12.47 -19.20
N ARG A 527 -7.10 12.21 -20.50
CA ARG A 527 -5.97 12.14 -21.46
C ARG A 527 -4.72 11.43 -20.93
N PRO A 528 -4.82 10.15 -20.53
CA PRO A 528 -3.73 9.44 -19.88
C PRO A 528 -2.48 9.31 -20.77
N GLU A 529 -2.62 9.37 -22.08
CA GLU A 529 -1.53 9.32 -23.05
C GLU A 529 -0.64 10.58 -23.01
N GLU A 530 -1.21 11.72 -22.69
CA GLU A 530 -0.51 13.01 -22.57
C GLU A 530 0.02 13.26 -21.14
N ALA A 531 -0.32 12.37 -20.18
CA ALA A 531 -0.09 12.64 -18.79
C ALA A 531 1.36 12.46 -18.35
N SER A 532 1.92 13.48 -17.74
CA SER A 532 3.15 13.43 -16.95
C SER A 532 2.89 13.12 -15.47
N VAL A 533 1.63 13.15 -15.03
CA VAL A 533 1.17 12.90 -13.66
C VAL A 533 0.70 11.46 -13.51
N THR A 534 1.18 10.78 -12.47
CA THR A 534 0.75 9.42 -12.10
C THR A 534 0.20 9.42 -10.67
N LEU A 535 -1.05 9.00 -10.50
CA LEU A 535 -1.64 8.70 -9.20
C LEU A 535 -1.42 7.22 -8.90
N SER A 536 -0.81 6.90 -7.77
CA SER A 536 -0.52 5.51 -7.42
C SER A 536 -0.43 5.31 -5.91
N THR A 537 -0.54 4.06 -5.46
CA THR A 537 -0.11 3.74 -4.11
C THR A 537 1.42 3.70 -4.03
N ILE A 538 1.96 3.82 -2.81
CA ILE A 538 3.41 3.68 -2.58
C ILE A 538 3.90 2.31 -3.07
N HIS A 539 3.12 1.24 -2.82
CA HIS A 539 3.43 -0.11 -3.30
C HIS A 539 3.44 -0.19 -4.83
N GLY A 540 2.47 0.44 -5.49
CA GLY A 540 2.40 0.51 -6.96
C GLY A 540 3.52 1.33 -7.59
N ALA A 541 4.09 2.27 -6.85
CA ALA A 541 5.21 3.10 -7.28
C ALA A 541 6.59 2.44 -7.08
N LYS A 542 6.66 1.25 -6.47
CA LYS A 542 7.92 0.54 -6.31
C LYS A 542 8.54 0.22 -7.67
N GLY A 543 9.84 0.48 -7.81
CA GLY A 543 10.54 0.36 -9.10
C GLY A 543 10.43 1.58 -10.01
N LEU A 544 9.44 2.45 -9.82
CA LEU A 544 9.27 3.69 -10.57
C LEU A 544 10.09 4.83 -9.97
N GLU A 545 10.20 5.93 -10.71
CA GLU A 545 10.87 7.15 -10.27
C GLU A 545 10.27 8.37 -10.98
N TYR A 546 10.21 9.50 -10.28
CA TYR A 546 9.59 10.73 -10.74
C TYR A 546 10.49 11.94 -10.43
N ASP A 547 10.40 12.97 -11.24
CA ASP A 547 11.11 14.21 -10.93
C ASP A 547 10.58 14.87 -9.66
N VAL A 548 9.25 14.78 -9.48
CA VAL A 548 8.54 15.32 -8.30
C VAL A 548 7.68 14.23 -7.70
N VAL A 549 7.71 14.08 -6.38
CA VAL A 549 6.80 13.20 -5.62
C VAL A 549 6.00 14.02 -4.63
N LEU A 550 4.69 13.83 -4.65
CA LEU A 550 3.75 14.30 -3.63
C LEU A 550 3.29 13.08 -2.83
N LEU A 551 3.46 13.10 -1.51
CA LEU A 551 2.98 12.06 -0.60
C LEU A 551 1.79 12.58 0.20
N MET A 552 0.59 12.01 -0.04
CA MET A 552 -0.67 12.57 0.43
C MET A 552 -1.13 12.01 1.79
N ASP A 553 -0.89 10.74 2.09
CA ASP A 553 -1.51 10.02 3.22
C ASP A 553 -0.53 9.76 4.39
N ALA A 554 0.50 10.57 4.56
CA ALA A 554 1.45 10.38 5.64
C ALA A 554 0.89 10.93 6.98
N PHE A 555 -0.06 10.20 7.56
CA PHE A 555 -0.76 10.52 8.82
C PHE A 555 -0.62 9.36 9.80
N ASP A 556 -0.47 9.64 11.09
CA ASP A 556 -0.44 8.61 12.14
C ASP A 556 -1.74 7.79 12.12
N GLY A 557 -1.59 6.47 12.04
CA GLY A 557 -2.67 5.49 11.88
C GLY A 557 -2.96 5.12 10.42
N ILE A 558 -2.31 5.80 9.44
CA ILE A 558 -2.35 5.47 8.02
C ILE A 558 -0.94 5.14 7.53
N LEU A 559 0.03 6.02 7.74
CA LEU A 559 1.45 5.80 7.49
C LEU A 559 2.28 6.50 8.60
N PRO A 560 2.69 5.80 9.66
CA PRO A 560 2.51 4.35 9.90
C PRO A 560 1.06 3.96 10.19
N GLY A 561 0.70 2.74 9.78
CA GLY A 561 -0.60 2.13 10.00
C GLY A 561 -0.87 1.83 11.48
N ARG A 562 -2.15 1.61 11.83
CA ARG A 562 -2.58 1.35 13.22
C ARG A 562 -1.88 0.12 13.82
N THR A 563 -1.87 -1.00 13.12
CA THR A 563 -1.23 -2.24 13.58
C THR A 563 0.25 -2.00 13.92
N ALA A 564 0.96 -1.26 13.04
CA ALA A 564 2.36 -0.91 13.28
C ALA A 564 2.57 -0.05 14.54
N LEU A 565 1.62 0.84 14.86
CA LEU A 565 1.66 1.65 16.06
C LEU A 565 1.37 0.83 17.33
N GLU A 566 0.46 -0.15 17.23
CA GLU A 566 0.13 -1.09 18.30
C GLU A 566 1.31 -2.04 18.59
N ASP A 567 1.93 -2.60 17.55
CA ASP A 567 3.09 -3.48 17.65
C ASP A 567 4.29 -2.79 18.29
N LEU A 568 4.52 -1.52 17.94
CA LEU A 568 5.56 -0.72 18.58
C LEU A 568 5.32 -0.61 20.09
N THR A 569 4.08 -0.48 20.53
CA THR A 569 3.69 -0.43 21.94
C THR A 569 3.88 -1.78 22.63
N LEU A 570 3.65 -2.89 21.92
CA LEU A 570 3.82 -4.25 22.41
C LEU A 570 5.26 -4.76 22.34
N ARG A 571 6.21 -3.95 21.91
CA ARG A 571 7.63 -4.27 21.70
C ARG A 571 7.88 -5.35 20.63
N CYS A 572 6.98 -5.43 19.64
CA CYS A 572 7.11 -6.26 18.44
C CYS A 572 7.15 -5.34 17.21
N PRO A 573 8.26 -4.63 16.95
CA PRO A 573 8.29 -3.48 16.04
C PRO A 573 8.41 -3.84 14.55
N GLU A 574 8.25 -5.09 14.14
CA GLU A 574 8.46 -5.55 12.77
C GLU A 574 7.54 -4.83 11.78
N ALA A 575 6.24 -4.72 12.08
CA ALA A 575 5.30 -3.99 11.24
C ALA A 575 5.63 -2.48 11.18
N TYR A 576 6.12 -1.91 12.28
CA TYR A 576 6.57 -0.52 12.30
C TYR A 576 7.79 -0.30 11.40
N TYR A 577 8.75 -1.22 11.40
CA TYR A 577 9.91 -1.16 10.52
C TYR A 577 9.53 -1.36 9.05
N GLU A 578 8.51 -2.16 8.74
CA GLU A 578 7.96 -2.26 7.38
C GLU A 578 7.35 -0.94 6.92
N GLU A 579 6.58 -0.26 7.77
CA GLU A 579 6.03 1.07 7.46
C GLU A 579 7.13 2.15 7.31
N MET A 580 8.22 2.07 8.08
CA MET A 580 9.40 2.92 7.86
C MET A 580 10.02 2.69 6.48
N ARG A 581 10.18 1.43 6.06
CA ARG A 581 10.66 1.08 4.72
C ARG A 581 9.71 1.57 3.64
N LEU A 582 8.40 1.51 3.88
CA LEU A 582 7.38 2.00 2.95
C LEU A 582 7.49 3.51 2.76
N PHE A 583 7.64 4.26 3.83
CA PHE A 583 7.89 5.71 3.76
C PHE A 583 9.21 6.03 3.05
N TYR A 584 10.28 5.28 3.35
CA TYR A 584 11.57 5.41 2.68
C TYR A 584 11.47 5.13 1.18
N VAL A 585 10.72 4.09 0.79
CA VAL A 585 10.44 3.80 -0.63
C VAL A 585 9.74 4.98 -1.28
N ALA A 586 8.68 5.55 -0.66
CA ALA A 586 7.98 6.71 -1.19
C ALA A 586 8.93 7.89 -1.41
N ALA A 587 9.73 8.26 -0.39
CA ALA A 587 10.66 9.38 -0.45
C ALA A 587 11.71 9.20 -1.53
N THR A 588 12.26 7.98 -1.67
CA THR A 588 13.31 7.66 -2.66
C THR A 588 12.80 7.49 -4.09
N ARG A 589 11.49 7.65 -4.34
CA ARG A 589 10.96 7.78 -5.72
C ARG A 589 11.25 9.15 -6.31
N ALA A 590 11.47 10.17 -5.49
CA ALA A 590 11.73 11.54 -5.92
C ALA A 590 13.17 11.72 -6.43
N ARG A 591 13.28 12.36 -7.58
CA ARG A 591 14.58 12.78 -8.14
C ARG A 591 14.96 14.20 -7.68
N GLU A 592 14.04 15.16 -7.74
CA GLU A 592 14.31 16.59 -7.57
C GLU A 592 13.50 17.23 -6.44
N ARG A 593 12.21 16.88 -6.31
CA ARG A 593 11.34 17.47 -5.29
C ARG A 593 10.53 16.39 -4.57
N LEU A 594 10.48 16.48 -3.24
CA LEU A 594 9.63 15.66 -2.38
C LEU A 594 8.73 16.60 -1.58
N ILE A 595 7.43 16.42 -1.71
CA ILE A 595 6.42 17.24 -1.06
C ILE A 595 5.55 16.32 -0.20
N LEU A 596 5.51 16.59 1.11
CA LEU A 596 4.80 15.79 2.10
C LEU A 596 3.57 16.57 2.57
N PHE A 597 2.38 15.97 2.45
CA PHE A 597 1.14 16.60 2.89
C PHE A 597 0.81 16.21 4.34
N SER A 598 0.61 17.23 5.17
CA SER A 598 0.00 17.09 6.50
C SER A 598 -1.51 16.85 6.39
N PRO A 599 -2.15 16.28 7.42
CA PRO A 599 -3.60 16.19 7.45
C PRO A 599 -4.24 17.58 7.42
N PRO A 600 -5.44 17.71 6.82
CA PRO A 600 -6.17 18.96 6.83
C PRO A 600 -6.44 19.45 8.27
N LYS A 601 -6.27 20.75 8.49
CA LYS A 601 -6.44 21.36 9.85
C LYS A 601 -7.85 21.16 10.42
N ASN A 602 -8.88 21.14 9.55
CA ASN A 602 -10.25 20.86 9.97
C ASN A 602 -10.51 19.39 10.34
N ALA A 603 -9.61 18.48 9.96
CA ALA A 603 -9.64 17.08 10.37
C ALA A 603 -8.85 16.87 11.68
N ALA A 604 -9.28 17.52 12.78
CA ALA A 604 -8.57 17.58 14.05
C ALA A 604 -8.29 16.20 14.71
N HIS A 605 -8.93 15.14 14.22
CA HIS A 605 -8.73 13.76 14.65
C HIS A 605 -7.59 13.05 13.93
N LEU A 606 -7.09 13.61 12.81
CA LEU A 606 -5.89 13.13 12.12
C LEU A 606 -4.66 13.87 12.67
N ARG A 607 -3.54 13.21 12.68
CA ARG A 607 -2.26 13.76 13.13
C ARG A 607 -1.20 13.57 12.08
N ASP A 608 -0.25 14.51 12.02
CA ASP A 608 0.96 14.33 11.23
C ASP A 608 1.60 12.98 11.52
N SER A 609 2.13 12.37 10.48
CA SER A 609 2.94 11.18 10.65
C SER A 609 4.12 11.48 11.57
N ARG A 610 4.33 10.63 12.58
CA ARG A 610 5.54 10.70 13.42
C ARG A 610 6.82 10.57 12.60
N PHE A 611 6.74 9.97 11.41
CA PHE A 611 7.87 9.87 10.49
C PHE A 611 8.37 11.24 10.02
N PHE A 612 7.52 12.26 9.95
CA PHE A 612 7.97 13.61 9.57
C PHE A 612 8.98 14.18 10.55
N HIS A 613 8.74 14.00 11.86
CA HIS A 613 9.68 14.46 12.87
C HIS A 613 11.07 13.85 12.67
N ASP A 614 11.14 12.54 12.47
CA ASP A 614 12.42 11.85 12.32
C ASP A 614 13.05 12.12 10.95
N PHE A 615 12.24 12.31 9.92
CA PHE A 615 12.68 12.62 8.57
C PHE A 615 13.32 14.01 8.44
N PHE A 616 12.75 15.01 9.12
CA PHE A 616 13.27 16.39 9.10
C PHE A 616 14.32 16.70 10.17
N ARG A 617 14.52 15.82 11.13
CA ARG A 617 15.36 16.07 12.31
C ARG A 617 16.82 16.45 11.99
N HIS A 618 17.35 16.03 10.85
CA HIS A 618 18.75 16.17 10.50
C HIS A 618 19.01 16.97 9.23
N THR A 619 17.99 17.62 8.67
CA THR A 619 18.15 18.35 7.40
C THR A 619 18.89 19.68 7.53
N GLY A 620 19.18 20.13 8.77
CA GLY A 620 19.67 21.50 8.99
C GLY A 620 18.65 22.59 8.59
N ASN A 621 17.62 22.18 7.86
CA ASN A 621 16.40 22.94 7.67
C ASN A 621 15.40 22.43 8.73
N PRO A 622 15.16 23.16 9.82
CA PRO A 622 13.99 22.91 10.62
C PRO A 622 12.79 22.98 9.66
N PRO A 623 11.70 22.19 9.92
CA PRO A 623 10.44 22.38 9.18
C PRO A 623 10.22 23.89 9.10
N PRO A 624 9.84 24.47 7.95
CA PRO A 624 9.83 25.90 7.73
C PRO A 624 9.29 26.55 8.98
N ALA A 625 10.12 27.38 9.62
CA ALA A 625 9.88 27.84 10.97
C ALA A 625 8.45 28.33 11.02
N LEU A 626 7.60 27.63 11.77
CA LEU A 626 6.21 28.05 11.92
C LEU A 626 6.27 29.49 12.39
N SER A 627 5.94 30.40 11.48
CA SER A 627 5.90 31.82 11.80
C SER A 627 4.69 32.01 12.71
N VAL A 628 4.94 32.09 13.98
CA VAL A 628 3.93 32.45 14.98
C VAL A 628 4.05 33.95 15.21
N PRO A 629 3.14 34.76 14.66
CA PRO A 629 3.26 36.20 14.77
C PRO A 629 3.27 36.65 16.24
N PRO A 630 4.03 37.68 16.59
CA PRO A 630 3.88 38.34 17.87
C PRO A 630 2.41 38.75 18.11
N GLY A 631 1.92 38.61 19.31
CA GLY A 631 0.51 38.78 19.65
C GLY A 631 -0.34 37.53 19.60
N THR A 632 0.16 36.40 19.07
CA THR A 632 -0.56 35.13 19.06
C THR A 632 -0.77 34.61 20.47
N ARG A 633 -2.02 34.28 20.81
CA ARG A 633 -2.37 33.72 22.14
C ARG A 633 -2.09 32.22 22.16
N ILE A 634 -1.55 31.75 23.28
CA ILE A 634 -1.37 30.32 23.53
C ILE A 634 -2.00 29.94 24.87
N THR A 635 -2.38 28.69 25.05
CA THR A 635 -2.84 28.13 26.32
C THR A 635 -2.01 26.89 26.65
N HIS A 636 -1.22 26.99 27.73
CA HIS A 636 -0.39 25.89 28.21
C HIS A 636 -1.00 25.22 29.42
N LYS A 637 -1.05 23.90 29.49
CA LYS A 637 -1.68 23.13 30.58
C LYS A 637 -1.14 23.50 31.96
N THR A 638 0.16 23.81 32.04
CA THR A 638 0.84 24.12 33.31
C THR A 638 0.98 25.61 33.56
N PHE A 639 1.11 26.46 32.54
CA PHE A 639 1.44 27.87 32.67
C PHE A 639 0.24 28.80 32.38
N GLY A 640 -0.90 28.24 32.03
CA GLY A 640 -2.09 29.02 31.69
C GLY A 640 -1.99 29.72 30.33
N SER A 641 -2.76 30.82 30.20
CA SER A 641 -2.79 31.60 28.95
C SER A 641 -1.57 32.52 28.87
N GLY A 642 -1.01 32.67 27.67
CA GLY A 642 0.11 33.55 27.37
C GLY A 642 0.01 34.16 25.99
N THR A 643 0.83 35.16 25.72
CA THR A 643 0.93 35.87 24.44
C THR A 643 2.37 35.77 23.92
N VAL A 644 2.55 35.43 22.66
CA VAL A 644 3.86 35.39 22.02
C VAL A 644 4.34 36.82 21.85
N GLU A 645 5.49 37.17 22.43
CA GLU A 645 6.14 38.46 22.27
C GLU A 645 7.10 38.49 21.09
N GLN A 646 7.89 37.42 20.95
CA GLN A 646 8.90 37.32 19.90
C GLN A 646 9.14 35.88 19.49
N GLN A 647 9.54 35.68 18.24
CA GLN A 647 10.01 34.39 17.73
C GLN A 647 11.44 34.52 17.19
N GLY A 648 12.33 33.66 17.65
CA GLY A 648 13.69 33.47 17.15
C GLY A 648 13.90 32.01 16.69
N GLY A 649 13.79 31.74 15.39
CA GLY A 649 13.84 30.38 14.87
C GLY A 649 12.69 29.53 15.39
N ASP A 650 12.96 28.36 16.01
CA ASP A 650 11.96 27.50 16.64
C ASP A 650 11.58 27.94 18.08
N THR A 651 12.17 29.02 18.60
CA THR A 651 11.90 29.46 19.98
C THR A 651 10.91 30.60 20.00
N LEU A 652 9.80 30.43 20.71
CA LEU A 652 8.82 31.48 21.03
C LEU A 652 9.12 32.02 22.42
N GLU A 653 9.24 33.33 22.56
CA GLU A 653 9.21 34.03 23.84
C GLU A 653 7.77 34.39 24.15
N ILE A 654 7.24 33.84 25.25
CA ILE A 654 5.83 33.92 25.60
C ILE A 654 5.70 34.52 26.95
N ARG A 655 4.92 35.62 27.07
CA ARG A 655 4.53 36.20 28.34
C ARG A 655 3.21 35.61 28.81
N PHE A 656 3.27 34.90 29.90
CA PHE A 656 2.09 34.29 30.52
C PHE A 656 1.31 35.27 31.40
N SER A 657 0.07 34.92 31.71
CA SER A 657 -0.83 35.75 32.53
C SER A 657 -0.33 35.99 33.98
N ASP A 658 0.59 35.14 34.44
CA ASP A 658 1.28 35.32 35.74
C ASP A 658 2.44 36.32 35.67
N GLY A 659 2.65 36.98 34.51
CA GLY A 659 3.74 37.93 34.27
C GLY A 659 5.07 37.28 33.89
N SER A 660 5.18 35.94 33.93
CA SER A 660 6.42 35.25 33.62
C SER A 660 6.68 35.25 32.10
N LEU A 661 7.93 35.51 31.71
CA LEU A 661 8.42 35.34 30.34
C LEU A 661 9.09 33.95 30.20
N ARG A 662 8.60 33.11 29.29
CA ARG A 662 9.13 31.77 29.10
C ARG A 662 9.45 31.53 27.63
N LYS A 663 10.46 30.67 27.40
CA LYS A 663 10.86 30.22 26.06
C LYS A 663 10.32 28.85 25.83
N LEU A 664 9.47 28.68 24.81
CA LEU A 664 8.94 27.38 24.35
C LEU A 664 9.27 27.18 22.88
N SER A 665 9.44 25.92 22.46
CA SER A 665 9.60 25.58 21.07
C SER A 665 8.29 25.83 20.30
N ALA A 666 8.35 26.53 19.17
CA ALA A 666 7.20 26.75 18.29
C ALA A 666 6.62 25.40 17.84
N ALA A 667 7.48 24.46 17.46
CA ALA A 667 7.10 23.10 17.09
C ALA A 667 6.41 22.38 18.27
N TYR A 668 6.87 22.57 19.51
CA TYR A 668 6.21 22.05 20.71
C TYR A 668 4.81 22.65 20.88
N CYS A 669 4.69 23.98 20.79
CA CYS A 669 3.42 24.68 20.97
C CYS A 669 2.35 24.26 19.95
N VAL A 670 2.75 24.04 18.71
CA VAL A 670 1.86 23.54 17.64
C VAL A 670 1.51 22.08 17.86
N ARG A 671 2.50 21.22 18.15
CA ARG A 671 2.30 19.79 18.39
C ARG A 671 1.29 19.51 19.51
N HIS A 672 1.30 20.34 20.54
CA HIS A 672 0.42 20.20 21.71
C HIS A 672 -0.82 21.09 21.65
N HIS A 673 -1.13 21.68 20.47
CA HIS A 673 -2.29 22.55 20.26
C HIS A 673 -2.41 23.68 21.31
N LEU A 674 -1.25 24.26 21.65
CA LEU A 674 -1.20 25.34 22.65
C LEU A 674 -1.49 26.71 22.04
N ILE A 675 -1.49 26.83 20.71
CA ILE A 675 -1.76 28.07 19.99
C ILE A 675 -3.26 28.19 19.77
N VAL A 676 -3.86 29.22 20.33
CA VAL A 676 -5.27 29.61 20.11
C VAL A 676 -5.24 30.70 19.02
N GLN A 677 -5.77 30.42 17.85
CA GLN A 677 -5.99 31.42 16.79
C GLN A 677 -7.27 32.19 17.04
#